data_b27d0c32457d65d37552ec89c1cf149c
#
_entry.id   b27d0c32457d65d37552ec89c1cf149c
#
_cell.length_a   1.000
_cell.length_b   1.000
_cell.length_c   1.000
_cell.angle_alpha   90.00
_cell.angle_beta   90.00
_cell.angle_gamma   90.00
#
_symmetry.space_group_name_H-M   'P 1'
#
loop_
_entity.id
_entity.type
_entity.pdbx_description
1 polymer ?
#
loop_
_entity_poly.entity_id
_entity_poly.type
_entity_poly.pdbx_seq_one_letter_code
_entity_poly.pdbx_strand_id
1 'polypeptide(L)'
;AMHSPKKMLQIIGKKSEYGALPRLAKRGLRDCQYDAEANLEASLKVGKKKALSILATGAGKTYLACLASYRLLNYTPTKRVLFLVDRNNLARQAESEFSLFDRTEDGKALSELYRINRLKKAEDIKGDVVISTIQKLFAVLTGQAIPDETDEDREDEFSQRDNEKALKETVSLDGKLLLPPDYFQFIVIDECHRSIYGKWRAVLDYFKDAKILGLTATPTPEAYAFFDNNIVEKYTYNESVIDGVNVPARVYRISTNVTVHGGTINAGDTITEKSKKTGVKVERTATERLDFSPTQLDRSITNPKQIETVLAAYRDAIYTDLYPDRAEKWEYIPKTLIFAKDDNHATEIVNEAKKVFGEKFPSGKVPERFVQKITYSADNPNDLIRDLRIEKDFRIAVTVTLVATGTDVRPLEVVLFMNDVKSDILYTQMKGRGCRTINDDKLKEITPNAETKECYYIVDAVGVTESDKTIPKPGGDGPKIKVLTLEHLLEHLAHGEVTDENLELLRDYCSTINHRYEDNPLFGKHLDYFVVTFGFAPRTLANSINEAIENSVLPPYTGISEPNSERKALVSCLISNISARKKLLEMQKGYIISAPAPDEVIYAGFSKETARTFIESFEKYLNDNKDSVEALRIIYNSENVVITHDMLCDLKDKLISENRLFTPYYIWNNYKILDVDGNVEQLDTKQNVNALTHLIQLVRYAFRKNPTLSSLYTGCSQRFNLYCGQMQRSLTDEQVIVMKQITDYIVSDGAFTVLELNSIDTDLWRKGIGCFGKSFALELQTLSRFILKVA
;
A
#
# COMPACT_ATOMS: atom_id res chain seq x y z
N ALA A 1 -16.68 14.60 49.06
CA ALA A 1 -16.52 13.78 47.85
C ALA A 1 -17.10 12.35 47.94
N MET A 2 -17.35 11.80 49.12
CA MET A 2 -18.00 10.48 49.30
C MET A 2 -19.49 10.47 48.93
N HIS A 3 -20.15 11.60 48.92
CA HIS A 3 -21.58 11.74 48.67
C HIS A 3 -21.99 12.17 47.26
N SER A 4 -21.05 12.13 46.31
CA SER A 4 -21.40 12.37 44.90
C SER A 4 -22.29 11.20 44.42
N PRO A 5 -23.47 11.48 43.79
CA PRO A 5 -24.33 10.44 43.23
C PRO A 5 -23.60 9.46 42.33
N LYS A 6 -22.60 9.96 41.61
CA LYS A 6 -21.75 9.20 40.71
C LYS A 6 -20.86 8.19 41.44
N LYS A 7 -20.29 8.57 42.58
CA LYS A 7 -19.48 7.68 43.41
C LYS A 7 -20.34 6.65 44.16
N MET A 8 -21.54 7.03 44.58
CA MET A 8 -22.51 6.09 45.16
C MET A 8 -22.95 5.03 44.14
N LEU A 9 -23.24 5.42 42.89
CA LEU A 9 -23.59 4.48 41.82
C LEU A 9 -22.43 3.52 41.49
N GLN A 10 -21.17 3.96 41.54
CA GLN A 10 -19.99 3.10 41.40
C GLN A 10 -19.90 2.09 42.57
N ILE A 11 -20.10 2.56 43.83
CA ILE A 11 -20.01 1.72 45.04
C ILE A 11 -21.09 0.62 45.05
N ILE A 12 -22.28 0.91 44.57
CA ILE A 12 -23.37 -0.09 44.50
C ILE A 12 -23.37 -0.90 43.18
N GLY A 13 -22.28 -0.77 42.36
CA GLY A 13 -22.14 -1.55 41.14
C GLY A 13 -23.01 -1.12 39.95
N LYS A 14 -23.75 -0.03 40.08
CA LYS A 14 -24.59 0.54 39.02
C LYS A 14 -23.76 1.58 38.24
N LYS A 15 -23.42 1.26 37.00
CA LYS A 15 -22.75 2.21 36.10
C LYS A 15 -23.77 3.18 35.50
N SER A 16 -23.29 4.40 35.17
CA SER A 16 -24.12 5.40 34.49
C SER A 16 -24.46 4.94 33.06
N GLU A 17 -25.60 5.45 32.53
CA GLU A 17 -25.88 5.36 31.09
C GLU A 17 -24.87 6.16 30.24
N TYR A 18 -24.88 5.95 28.93
CA TYR A 18 -23.97 6.66 27.98
C TYR A 18 -23.99 8.19 28.14
N GLY A 19 -25.12 8.78 28.60
CA GLY A 19 -25.24 10.21 28.84
C GLY A 19 -24.34 10.78 29.93
N ALA A 20 -23.82 9.98 30.83
CA ALA A 20 -23.01 10.38 31.99
C ALA A 20 -21.52 10.05 31.86
N LEU A 21 -21.04 9.77 30.67
CA LEU A 21 -19.59 9.59 30.41
C LEU A 21 -18.78 10.81 30.86
N PRO A 22 -17.66 10.63 31.58
CA PRO A 22 -16.81 11.76 31.99
C PRO A 22 -16.19 12.43 30.78
N ARG A 23 -15.87 13.73 30.92
CA ARG A 23 -15.23 14.49 29.84
C ARG A 23 -13.95 13.78 29.40
N LEU A 24 -13.81 13.61 28.08
CA LEU A 24 -12.61 13.05 27.47
C LEU A 24 -11.43 14.02 27.69
N ALA A 25 -10.31 13.50 28.16
CA ALA A 25 -9.06 14.26 28.24
C ALA A 25 -8.27 14.09 26.92
N LYS A 26 -7.86 15.22 26.34
CA LYS A 26 -7.08 15.20 25.07
C LYS A 26 -5.64 14.69 25.27
N ARG A 27 -5.16 14.62 26.50
CA ARG A 27 -3.77 14.29 26.80
C ARG A 27 -3.30 12.98 26.17
N GLY A 28 -2.32 13.08 25.28
CA GLY A 28 -1.70 11.94 24.58
C GLY A 28 -2.50 11.40 23.39
N LEU A 29 -3.65 12.02 23.04
CA LEU A 29 -4.41 11.68 21.84
C LEU A 29 -4.03 12.63 20.70
N ARG A 30 -3.97 12.08 19.49
CA ARG A 30 -4.00 12.88 18.27
C ARG A 30 -5.37 13.53 18.10
N ASP A 31 -5.45 14.65 17.40
CA ASP A 31 -6.70 15.37 17.21
C ASP A 31 -7.78 14.48 16.61
N CYS A 32 -7.47 13.76 15.53
CA CYS A 32 -8.38 12.80 14.90
C CYS A 32 -8.87 11.68 15.85
N GLN A 33 -8.06 11.24 16.80
CA GLN A 33 -8.46 10.22 17.79
C GLN A 33 -9.35 10.83 18.86
N TYR A 34 -9.05 12.05 19.31
CA TYR A 34 -9.87 12.78 20.25
C TYR A 34 -11.25 13.09 19.67
N ASP A 35 -11.30 13.59 18.45
CA ASP A 35 -12.54 13.96 17.76
C ASP A 35 -13.39 12.71 17.46
N ALA A 36 -12.76 11.62 17.01
CA ALA A 36 -13.43 10.35 16.79
C ALA A 36 -14.10 9.81 18.06
N GLU A 37 -13.39 9.80 19.19
CA GLU A 37 -13.93 9.33 20.47
C GLU A 37 -15.00 10.28 21.01
N ALA A 38 -14.77 11.59 20.98
CA ALA A 38 -15.74 12.58 21.43
C ALA A 38 -17.05 12.51 20.64
N ASN A 39 -16.97 12.39 19.32
CA ASN A 39 -18.11 12.27 18.43
C ASN A 39 -18.81 10.90 18.56
N LEU A 40 -18.06 9.81 18.80
CA LEU A 40 -18.62 8.50 19.12
C LEU A 40 -19.47 8.58 20.39
N GLU A 41 -18.91 9.15 21.47
CA GLU A 41 -19.66 9.30 22.72
C GLU A 41 -20.89 10.20 22.57
N ALA A 42 -20.78 11.29 21.78
CA ALA A 42 -21.91 12.15 21.47
C ALA A 42 -23.00 11.38 20.70
N SER A 43 -22.60 10.57 19.73
CA SER A 43 -23.49 9.70 18.96
C SER A 43 -24.21 8.66 19.85
N LEU A 44 -23.49 8.03 20.77
CA LEU A 44 -24.07 7.09 21.74
C LEU A 44 -25.06 7.78 22.73
N LYS A 45 -24.75 9.02 23.11
CA LYS A 45 -25.63 9.81 24.00
C LYS A 45 -26.99 10.12 23.38
N VAL A 46 -27.04 10.33 22.06
CA VAL A 46 -28.32 10.52 21.34
C VAL A 46 -28.99 9.20 20.92
N GLY A 47 -28.44 8.07 21.37
CA GLY A 47 -29.05 6.74 21.18
C GLY A 47 -28.75 6.04 19.87
N LYS A 48 -27.84 6.59 19.04
CA LYS A 48 -27.43 5.90 17.81
C LYS A 48 -26.70 4.60 18.14
N LYS A 49 -27.02 3.53 17.40
CA LYS A 49 -26.43 2.20 17.63
C LYS A 49 -25.18 1.95 16.81
N LYS A 50 -25.01 2.61 15.67
CA LYS A 50 -23.92 2.39 14.74
C LYS A 50 -23.15 3.68 14.49
N ALA A 51 -21.84 3.59 14.44
CA ALA A 51 -20.94 4.71 14.14
C ALA A 51 -19.81 4.27 13.23
N LEU A 52 -19.43 5.11 12.27
CA LEU A 52 -18.33 4.88 11.34
C LEU A 52 -17.22 5.90 11.59
N SER A 53 -16.03 5.41 11.87
CA SER A 53 -14.81 6.22 11.93
C SER A 53 -13.90 5.90 10.73
N ILE A 54 -13.70 6.89 9.88
CA ILE A 54 -12.86 6.78 8.68
C ILE A 54 -11.51 7.39 9.05
N LEU A 55 -10.53 6.55 9.28
CA LEU A 55 -9.18 6.97 9.69
C LEU A 55 -8.14 6.44 8.71
N ALA A 56 -7.29 7.33 8.22
CA ALA A 56 -6.16 6.97 7.37
C ALA A 56 -5.33 5.85 8.01
N THR A 57 -4.68 5.06 7.17
CA THR A 57 -3.73 4.05 7.63
C THR A 57 -2.65 4.74 8.47
N GLY A 58 -2.37 4.25 9.69
CA GLY A 58 -1.39 4.86 10.60
C GLY A 58 -1.95 5.87 11.59
N ALA A 59 -3.19 6.30 11.44
CA ALA A 59 -3.82 7.23 12.38
C ALA A 59 -4.10 6.65 13.77
N GLY A 60 -3.96 5.32 13.95
CA GLY A 60 -4.14 4.64 15.23
C GLY A 60 -5.55 4.13 15.44
N LYS A 61 -6.15 3.47 14.43
CA LYS A 61 -7.47 2.83 14.51
C LYS A 61 -7.61 1.90 15.71
N THR A 62 -6.64 1.00 15.90
CA THR A 62 -6.66 0.05 17.04
C THR A 62 -6.55 0.77 18.37
N TYR A 63 -5.77 1.83 18.45
CA TYR A 63 -5.67 2.66 19.66
C TYR A 63 -7.01 3.32 20.02
N LEU A 64 -7.75 3.84 19.03
CA LEU A 64 -9.10 4.35 19.21
C LEU A 64 -10.04 3.23 19.71
N ALA A 65 -9.94 2.02 19.15
CA ALA A 65 -10.72 0.86 19.62
C ALA A 65 -10.43 0.52 21.09
N CYS A 66 -9.17 0.55 21.52
CA CYS A 66 -8.78 0.34 22.90
C CYS A 66 -9.38 1.41 23.82
N LEU A 67 -9.28 2.69 23.42
CA LEU A 67 -9.82 3.82 24.19
C LEU A 67 -11.33 3.72 24.35
N ALA A 68 -12.07 3.55 23.25
CA ALA A 68 -13.53 3.39 23.27
C ALA A 68 -13.95 2.19 24.12
N SER A 69 -13.28 1.05 23.98
CA SER A 69 -13.54 -0.15 24.78
C SER A 69 -13.32 0.11 26.26
N TYR A 70 -12.20 0.71 26.65
CA TYR A 70 -11.92 1.05 28.04
C TYR A 70 -12.98 1.99 28.61
N ARG A 71 -13.30 3.07 27.90
CA ARG A 71 -14.25 4.06 28.39
C ARG A 71 -15.66 3.48 28.57
N LEU A 72 -16.11 2.65 27.62
CA LEU A 72 -17.41 2.01 27.74
C LEU A 72 -17.42 0.95 28.83
N LEU A 73 -16.39 0.11 28.97
CA LEU A 73 -16.29 -0.87 30.06
C LEU A 73 -16.23 -0.20 31.45
N ASN A 74 -15.50 0.90 31.56
CA ASN A 74 -15.27 1.54 32.87
C ASN A 74 -16.44 2.42 33.32
N TYR A 75 -17.09 3.15 32.39
CA TYR A 75 -18.07 4.19 32.76
C TYR A 75 -19.52 3.88 32.40
N THR A 76 -19.80 2.80 31.66
CA THR A 76 -21.14 2.46 31.21
C THR A 76 -21.57 1.05 31.67
N PRO A 77 -22.82 0.63 31.45
CA PRO A 77 -23.27 -0.75 31.73
C PRO A 77 -22.62 -1.83 30.85
N THR A 78 -21.76 -1.46 29.87
CA THR A 78 -21.06 -2.40 28.99
C THR A 78 -20.25 -3.39 29.82
N LYS A 79 -20.46 -4.68 29.59
CA LYS A 79 -19.75 -5.76 30.27
C LYS A 79 -18.78 -6.50 29.37
N ARG A 80 -19.11 -6.60 28.07
CA ARG A 80 -18.30 -7.32 27.08
C ARG A 80 -18.21 -6.55 25.80
N VAL A 81 -16.99 -6.49 25.32
CA VAL A 81 -16.61 -5.89 24.03
C VAL A 81 -16.15 -6.99 23.11
N LEU A 82 -16.58 -6.93 21.86
CA LEU A 82 -16.09 -7.77 20.77
C LEU A 82 -15.28 -6.90 19.81
N PHE A 83 -14.03 -7.28 19.55
CA PHE A 83 -13.21 -6.69 18.51
C PHE A 83 -13.06 -7.67 17.36
N LEU A 84 -13.66 -7.35 16.24
CA LEU A 84 -13.65 -8.18 15.04
C LEU A 84 -12.59 -7.70 14.06
N VAL A 85 -11.79 -8.63 13.60
CA VAL A 85 -10.74 -8.42 12.61
C VAL A 85 -10.90 -9.36 11.42
N ASP A 86 -10.31 -8.97 10.30
CA ASP A 86 -10.37 -9.75 9.06
C ASP A 86 -9.46 -11.00 9.10
N ARG A 87 -8.31 -10.93 9.84
CA ARG A 87 -7.28 -11.99 9.81
C ARG A 87 -6.63 -12.25 11.17
N ASN A 88 -6.07 -13.46 11.32
CA ASN A 88 -5.40 -13.89 12.54
C ASN A 88 -4.17 -13.07 12.94
N ASN A 89 -3.38 -12.60 11.98
CA ASN A 89 -2.24 -11.74 12.26
C ASN A 89 -2.67 -10.40 12.86
N LEU A 90 -3.79 -9.83 12.37
CA LEU A 90 -4.41 -8.63 12.95
C LEU A 90 -4.94 -8.90 14.36
N ALA A 91 -5.54 -10.09 14.58
CA ALA A 91 -6.00 -10.47 15.90
C ALA A 91 -4.85 -10.55 16.92
N ARG A 92 -3.68 -11.08 16.52
CA ARG A 92 -2.48 -11.13 17.37
C ARG A 92 -1.94 -9.74 17.69
N GLN A 93 -1.89 -8.86 16.69
CA GLN A 93 -1.47 -7.48 16.88
C GLN A 93 -2.42 -6.74 17.81
N ALA A 94 -3.73 -6.86 17.58
CA ALA A 94 -4.74 -6.25 18.42
C ALA A 94 -4.68 -6.76 19.87
N GLU A 95 -4.48 -8.06 20.08
CA GLU A 95 -4.29 -8.65 21.43
C GLU A 95 -3.14 -7.95 22.17
N SER A 96 -2.02 -7.71 21.50
CA SER A 96 -0.88 -7.00 22.08
C SER A 96 -1.20 -5.52 22.37
N GLU A 97 -1.83 -4.82 21.42
CA GLU A 97 -2.18 -3.40 21.56
C GLU A 97 -3.20 -3.18 22.67
N PHE A 98 -4.26 -4.02 22.76
CA PHE A 98 -5.24 -3.99 23.85
C PHE A 98 -4.58 -4.29 25.20
N SER A 99 -3.69 -5.28 25.26
CA SER A 99 -3.03 -5.69 26.49
C SER A 99 -2.10 -4.61 27.05
N LEU A 100 -1.42 -3.88 26.19
CA LEU A 100 -0.44 -2.84 26.55
C LEU A 100 -1.05 -1.43 26.67
N PHE A 101 -2.33 -1.26 26.31
CA PHE A 101 -2.98 0.05 26.39
C PHE A 101 -3.05 0.55 27.84
N ASP A 102 -2.38 1.68 28.12
CA ASP A 102 -2.18 2.24 29.47
C ASP A 102 -2.87 3.59 29.71
N ARG A 103 -3.71 4.06 28.77
CA ARG A 103 -4.43 5.34 28.92
C ARG A 103 -5.70 5.19 29.75
N THR A 104 -5.57 4.50 30.86
CA THR A 104 -6.57 4.33 31.89
C THR A 104 -6.49 5.44 32.95
N GLU A 105 -7.48 5.59 33.81
CA GLU A 105 -7.44 6.62 34.87
C GLU A 105 -6.24 6.44 35.81
N ASP A 106 -5.90 5.19 36.11
CA ASP A 106 -4.82 4.85 37.06
C ASP A 106 -3.48 4.60 36.37
N GLY A 107 -3.39 4.78 35.04
CA GLY A 107 -2.19 4.48 34.25
C GLY A 107 -1.83 2.99 34.19
N LYS A 108 -2.74 2.11 34.57
CA LYS A 108 -2.57 0.66 34.48
C LYS A 108 -2.83 0.16 33.06
N ALA A 109 -2.17 -0.92 32.68
CA ALA A 109 -2.45 -1.58 31.43
C ALA A 109 -3.90 -2.13 31.41
N LEU A 110 -4.55 -2.11 30.26
CA LEU A 110 -5.93 -2.59 30.12
C LEU A 110 -6.06 -4.06 30.55
N SER A 111 -5.03 -4.87 30.29
CA SER A 111 -4.95 -6.27 30.71
C SER A 111 -4.89 -6.46 32.25
N GLU A 112 -4.51 -5.45 33.00
CA GLU A 112 -4.56 -5.49 34.46
C GLU A 112 -5.96 -5.22 35.02
N LEU A 113 -6.83 -4.58 34.22
CA LEU A 113 -8.17 -4.18 34.62
C LEU A 113 -9.25 -5.13 34.07
N TYR A 114 -9.04 -5.69 32.90
CA TYR A 114 -10.01 -6.51 32.17
C TYR A 114 -9.34 -7.72 31.52
N ARG A 115 -10.10 -8.81 31.40
CA ARG A 115 -9.64 -10.03 30.71
C ARG A 115 -9.72 -9.84 29.20
N ILE A 116 -8.59 -9.76 28.56
CA ILE A 116 -8.45 -9.64 27.11
C ILE A 116 -8.13 -11.02 26.55
N ASN A 117 -9.02 -11.58 25.76
CA ASN A 117 -8.86 -12.92 25.20
C ASN A 117 -8.91 -12.86 23.67
N ARG A 118 -7.94 -13.46 23.02
CA ARG A 118 -8.05 -13.80 21.60
C ARG A 118 -8.70 -15.18 21.46
N LEU A 119 -9.76 -15.27 20.66
CA LEU A 119 -10.54 -16.47 20.48
C LEU A 119 -9.72 -17.55 19.74
N LYS A 120 -9.22 -18.54 20.48
CA LYS A 120 -8.56 -19.76 20.00
C LYS A 120 -9.37 -21.00 20.30
N LYS A 121 -10.10 -21.00 21.38
CA LYS A 121 -10.99 -22.06 21.85
C LYS A 121 -12.27 -21.49 22.44
N ALA A 122 -13.32 -22.28 22.56
CA ALA A 122 -14.65 -21.81 22.95
C ALA A 122 -14.67 -21.08 24.31
N GLU A 123 -13.80 -21.46 25.26
CA GLU A 123 -13.72 -20.82 26.58
C GLU A 123 -13.23 -19.38 26.52
N ASP A 124 -12.44 -18.99 25.48
CA ASP A 124 -11.89 -17.65 25.36
C ASP A 124 -12.97 -16.59 25.16
N ILE A 125 -14.18 -17.01 24.75
CA ILE A 125 -15.35 -16.12 24.60
C ILE A 125 -15.76 -15.43 25.92
N LYS A 126 -15.31 -15.93 27.07
CA LYS A 126 -15.64 -15.39 28.40
C LYS A 126 -14.83 -14.16 28.80
N GLY A 127 -13.96 -13.66 27.96
CA GLY A 127 -13.22 -12.41 28.18
C GLY A 127 -14.14 -11.19 28.32
N ASP A 128 -13.62 -10.14 28.96
CA ASP A 128 -14.31 -8.84 29.01
C ASP A 128 -14.11 -8.10 27.67
N VAL A 129 -12.94 -8.30 27.01
CA VAL A 129 -12.66 -7.95 25.61
C VAL A 129 -12.32 -9.24 24.87
N VAL A 130 -13.08 -9.55 23.84
CA VAL A 130 -12.88 -10.72 22.99
C VAL A 130 -12.43 -10.27 21.62
N ILE A 131 -11.26 -10.73 21.18
CA ILE A 131 -10.69 -10.43 19.87
C ILE A 131 -10.84 -11.68 18.99
N SER A 132 -11.49 -11.55 17.84
CA SER A 132 -11.81 -12.70 17.00
C SER A 132 -11.82 -12.34 15.52
N THR A 133 -11.57 -13.35 14.68
CA THR A 133 -12.02 -13.33 13.28
C THR A 133 -13.48 -13.74 13.21
N ILE A 134 -14.15 -13.41 12.11
CA ILE A 134 -15.58 -13.73 11.95
C ILE A 134 -15.78 -15.24 11.84
N GLN A 135 -14.87 -15.97 11.21
CA GLN A 135 -14.95 -17.40 11.03
C GLN A 135 -14.97 -18.12 12.37
N LYS A 136 -14.05 -17.74 13.27
CA LYS A 136 -13.99 -18.31 14.64
C LYS A 136 -15.22 -17.98 15.46
N LEU A 137 -15.69 -16.73 15.41
CA LEU A 137 -16.90 -16.34 16.11
C LEU A 137 -18.13 -17.08 15.58
N PHE A 138 -18.25 -17.22 14.27
CA PHE A 138 -19.32 -17.96 13.63
C PHE A 138 -19.31 -19.45 14.05
N ALA A 139 -18.14 -20.07 14.08
CA ALA A 139 -17.97 -21.45 14.55
C ALA A 139 -18.42 -21.62 16.02
N VAL A 140 -18.03 -20.69 16.90
CA VAL A 140 -18.49 -20.70 18.30
C VAL A 140 -20.00 -20.51 18.40
N LEU A 141 -20.60 -19.59 17.66
CA LEU A 141 -22.04 -19.36 17.67
C LEU A 141 -22.83 -20.60 17.24
N THR A 142 -22.38 -21.29 16.21
CA THR A 142 -23.06 -22.45 15.63
C THR A 142 -22.66 -23.78 16.26
N GLY A 143 -21.71 -23.79 17.20
CA GLY A 143 -21.19 -25.01 17.85
C GLY A 143 -20.32 -25.87 16.93
N GLN A 144 -19.78 -25.30 15.89
CA GLN A 144 -18.85 -25.95 14.98
C GLN A 144 -17.41 -25.94 15.55
N ALA A 145 -16.55 -26.80 15.03
CA ALA A 145 -15.13 -26.76 15.36
C ALA A 145 -14.50 -25.42 14.94
N ILE A 146 -13.72 -24.83 15.84
CA ILE A 146 -13.02 -23.58 15.55
C ILE A 146 -11.92 -23.86 14.53
N PRO A 147 -11.86 -23.13 13.39
CA PRO A 147 -10.82 -23.32 12.38
C PRO A 147 -9.41 -23.09 12.95
N ASP A 148 -8.43 -23.85 12.49
CA ASP A 148 -7.02 -23.59 12.80
C ASP A 148 -6.55 -22.31 12.10
N GLU A 149 -5.63 -21.58 12.71
CA GLU A 149 -5.09 -20.31 12.18
C GLU A 149 -4.48 -20.47 10.78
N THR A 150 -3.85 -21.61 10.52
CA THR A 150 -3.21 -21.91 9.22
C THR A 150 -4.21 -22.16 8.11
N ASP A 151 -5.31 -22.83 8.40
CA ASP A 151 -6.35 -23.12 7.41
C ASP A 151 -7.18 -21.88 7.09
N GLU A 152 -7.47 -21.07 8.11
CA GLU A 152 -8.18 -19.78 7.96
C GLU A 152 -7.38 -18.80 7.11
N ASP A 153 -6.07 -18.67 7.32
CA ASP A 153 -5.21 -17.79 6.53
C ASP A 153 -5.09 -18.25 5.06
N ARG A 154 -5.17 -19.55 4.78
CA ARG A 154 -5.21 -20.12 3.42
C ARG A 154 -6.54 -19.88 2.71
N GLU A 155 -7.67 -20.05 3.41
CA GLU A 155 -9.00 -19.76 2.85
C GLU A 155 -9.12 -18.29 2.45
N ASP A 156 -8.55 -17.38 3.23
CA ASP A 156 -8.56 -15.95 2.94
C ASP A 156 -7.74 -15.57 1.71
N GLU A 157 -6.67 -16.28 1.38
CA GLU A 157 -5.92 -16.07 0.13
C GLU A 157 -6.73 -16.44 -1.10
N PHE A 158 -7.48 -17.53 -1.04
CA PHE A 158 -8.38 -17.96 -2.13
C PHE A 158 -9.57 -17.02 -2.27
N SER A 159 -10.16 -16.56 -1.17
CA SER A 159 -11.30 -15.65 -1.18
C SER A 159 -10.96 -14.25 -1.71
N GLN A 160 -9.73 -13.78 -1.59
CA GLN A 160 -9.32 -12.48 -2.15
C GLN A 160 -9.22 -12.47 -3.68
N ARG A 161 -8.94 -13.61 -4.29
CA ARG A 161 -8.95 -13.76 -5.76
C ARG A 161 -10.39 -13.89 -6.32
N ASP A 162 -11.32 -14.38 -5.49
CA ASP A 162 -12.72 -14.61 -5.85
C ASP A 162 -13.70 -13.71 -5.06
N ASN A 163 -13.25 -12.57 -4.54
CA ASN A 163 -14.03 -11.68 -3.64
C ASN A 163 -15.39 -11.23 -4.18
N GLU A 164 -15.60 -11.22 -5.49
CA GLU A 164 -16.93 -10.94 -6.06
C GLU A 164 -17.95 -12.07 -5.80
N LYS A 165 -17.50 -13.30 -5.56
CA LYS A 165 -18.40 -14.44 -5.29
C LYS A 165 -18.71 -14.59 -3.79
N ALA A 166 -17.71 -14.40 -2.92
CA ALA A 166 -17.88 -14.52 -1.47
C ALA A 166 -18.76 -13.40 -0.86
N LEU A 167 -18.86 -12.25 -1.52
CA LEU A 167 -19.70 -11.12 -1.11
C LEU A 167 -21.21 -11.37 -1.29
N LYS A 168 -21.64 -12.47 -1.91
CA LYS A 168 -23.03 -12.73 -2.32
C LYS A 168 -23.71 -13.86 -1.55
N GLU A 169 -23.05 -14.51 -0.59
CA GLU A 169 -23.68 -15.54 0.22
C GLU A 169 -24.58 -14.92 1.29
N THR A 170 -25.89 -15.12 1.17
CA THR A 170 -26.82 -14.87 2.29
C THR A 170 -26.71 -16.04 3.27
N VAL A 171 -26.07 -15.81 4.40
CA VAL A 171 -25.96 -16.79 5.49
C VAL A 171 -27.03 -16.48 6.53
N SER A 172 -27.92 -17.44 6.81
CA SER A 172 -28.88 -17.35 7.92
C SER A 172 -28.31 -18.08 9.15
N LEU A 173 -28.45 -17.45 10.31
CA LEU A 173 -28.15 -18.08 11.60
C LEU A 173 -29.43 -18.71 12.14
N ASP A 174 -29.84 -19.87 11.57
CA ASP A 174 -31.00 -20.61 11.97
C ASP A 174 -30.64 -21.67 13.02
N GLY A 175 -31.42 -21.78 14.06
CA GLY A 175 -31.28 -22.80 15.09
C GLY A 175 -30.91 -22.26 16.48
N LYS A 176 -30.59 -23.16 17.40
CA LYS A 176 -30.23 -22.82 18.79
C LYS A 176 -28.77 -22.43 18.87
N LEU A 177 -28.49 -21.11 18.93
CA LEU A 177 -27.13 -20.59 19.06
C LEU A 177 -26.62 -20.68 20.51
N LEU A 178 -25.28 -20.81 20.64
CA LEU A 178 -24.65 -21.03 21.96
C LEU A 178 -24.52 -19.75 22.80
N LEU A 179 -24.57 -18.56 22.18
CA LEU A 179 -24.51 -17.29 22.89
C LEU A 179 -25.85 -16.56 22.78
N PRO A 180 -26.32 -15.83 23.82
CA PRO A 180 -27.52 -15.00 23.70
C PRO A 180 -27.26 -13.72 22.88
N PRO A 181 -28.32 -13.13 22.28
CA PRO A 181 -28.17 -11.93 21.40
C PRO A 181 -27.60 -10.68 22.09
N ASP A 182 -27.68 -10.59 23.41
CA ASP A 182 -27.21 -9.50 24.26
C ASP A 182 -25.83 -9.79 24.89
N TYR A 183 -25.15 -10.85 24.43
CA TYR A 183 -23.86 -11.27 25.01
C TYR A 183 -22.81 -10.17 24.90
N PHE A 184 -22.68 -9.51 23.74
CA PHE A 184 -21.82 -8.36 23.54
C PHE A 184 -22.66 -7.08 23.52
N GLN A 185 -22.22 -6.04 24.26
CA GLN A 185 -22.90 -4.74 24.29
C GLN A 185 -22.20 -3.72 23.39
N PHE A 186 -20.91 -3.94 23.06
CA PHE A 186 -20.15 -3.11 22.15
C PHE A 186 -19.36 -4.00 21.20
N ILE A 187 -19.42 -3.69 19.91
CA ILE A 187 -18.71 -4.39 18.84
C ILE A 187 -17.90 -3.36 18.08
N VAL A 188 -16.59 -3.58 17.99
CA VAL A 188 -15.68 -2.81 17.13
C VAL A 188 -15.27 -3.68 15.96
N ILE A 189 -15.32 -3.13 14.76
CA ILE A 189 -15.04 -3.86 13.53
C ILE A 189 -13.90 -3.15 12.80
N ASP A 190 -12.76 -3.80 12.73
CA ASP A 190 -11.65 -3.30 11.92
C ASP A 190 -11.85 -3.69 10.44
N GLU A 191 -11.42 -2.80 9.54
CA GLU A 191 -11.64 -2.88 8.09
C GLU A 191 -13.11 -3.20 7.75
N CYS A 192 -14.03 -2.44 8.37
CA CYS A 192 -15.47 -2.71 8.36
C CYS A 192 -16.11 -2.71 6.97
N HIS A 193 -15.44 -2.14 5.95
CA HIS A 193 -15.90 -2.18 4.56
C HIS A 193 -16.03 -3.61 4.02
N ARG A 194 -15.34 -4.60 4.62
CA ARG A 194 -15.42 -6.03 4.29
C ARG A 194 -16.50 -6.75 5.10
N SER A 195 -16.89 -6.20 6.23
CA SER A 195 -17.63 -6.88 7.29
C SER A 195 -19.14 -6.70 7.24
N ILE A 196 -19.68 -6.16 6.15
CA ILE A 196 -21.10 -5.89 6.00
C ILE A 196 -21.81 -6.93 5.12
N TYR A 197 -21.13 -8.03 4.75
CA TYR A 197 -21.62 -9.05 3.84
C TYR A 197 -21.57 -10.46 4.45
N GLY A 198 -22.33 -11.40 3.90
CA GLY A 198 -22.26 -12.82 4.19
C GLY A 198 -22.34 -13.18 5.68
N LYS A 199 -21.41 -13.99 6.17
CA LYS A 199 -21.32 -14.42 7.57
C LYS A 199 -21.22 -13.26 8.56
N TRP A 200 -20.50 -12.18 8.19
CA TRP A 200 -20.37 -10.97 8.99
C TRP A 200 -21.73 -10.32 9.24
N ARG A 201 -22.50 -10.15 8.19
CA ARG A 201 -23.81 -9.53 8.27
C ARG A 201 -24.73 -10.32 9.18
N ALA A 202 -24.78 -11.65 9.05
CA ALA A 202 -25.58 -12.53 9.88
C ALA A 202 -25.22 -12.41 11.37
N VAL A 203 -23.93 -12.35 11.70
CA VAL A 203 -23.44 -12.20 13.08
C VAL A 203 -23.81 -10.83 13.64
N LEU A 204 -23.65 -9.75 12.87
CA LEU A 204 -23.99 -8.40 13.32
C LEU A 204 -25.50 -8.22 13.51
N ASP A 205 -26.31 -8.79 12.63
CA ASP A 205 -27.77 -8.78 12.74
C ASP A 205 -28.26 -9.65 13.93
N TYR A 206 -27.50 -10.68 14.32
CA TYR A 206 -27.78 -11.45 15.52
C TYR A 206 -27.58 -10.62 16.79
N PHE A 207 -26.48 -9.87 16.89
CA PHE A 207 -26.22 -8.97 18.04
C PHE A 207 -26.79 -7.57 17.82
N LYS A 208 -28.04 -7.49 17.33
CA LYS A 208 -28.73 -6.25 16.91
C LYS A 208 -28.84 -5.15 17.98
N ASP A 209 -28.69 -5.50 19.27
CA ASP A 209 -28.75 -4.56 20.38
C ASP A 209 -27.38 -4.01 20.79
N ALA A 210 -26.31 -4.59 20.31
CA ALA A 210 -24.97 -4.08 20.52
C ALA A 210 -24.77 -2.71 19.86
N LYS A 211 -23.95 -1.86 20.46
CA LYS A 211 -23.42 -0.66 19.81
C LYS A 211 -22.27 -1.08 18.90
N ILE A 212 -22.22 -0.55 17.71
CA ILE A 212 -21.24 -0.96 16.68
C ILE A 212 -20.42 0.25 16.27
N LEU A 213 -19.10 0.13 16.37
CA LEU A 213 -18.11 1.06 15.82
C LEU A 213 -17.39 0.40 14.66
N GLY A 214 -17.55 0.94 13.44
CA GLY A 214 -16.77 0.54 12.29
C GLY A 214 -15.54 1.41 12.14
N LEU A 215 -14.39 0.77 11.88
CA LEU A 215 -13.12 1.41 11.59
C LEU A 215 -12.70 1.06 10.16
N THR A 216 -12.32 2.04 9.37
CA THR A 216 -11.78 1.80 8.02
C THR A 216 -10.93 2.96 7.54
N ALA A 217 -9.98 2.69 6.65
CA ALA A 217 -9.29 3.72 5.88
C ALA A 217 -9.91 3.89 4.48
N THR A 218 -10.69 2.91 4.03
CA THR A 218 -11.24 2.81 2.67
C THR A 218 -12.75 2.54 2.72
N PRO A 219 -13.57 3.56 3.03
CA PRO A 219 -15.02 3.40 3.13
C PRO A 219 -15.63 3.09 1.76
N THR A 220 -16.66 2.23 1.75
CA THR A 220 -17.48 1.94 0.57
C THR A 220 -18.87 2.53 0.71
N PRO A 221 -19.62 2.75 -0.38
CA PRO A 221 -21.02 3.22 -0.31
C PRO A 221 -21.88 2.35 0.61
N GLU A 222 -21.67 1.05 0.61
CA GLU A 222 -22.41 0.09 1.44
C GLU A 222 -22.03 0.22 2.91
N ALA A 223 -20.76 0.53 3.21
CA ALA A 223 -20.34 0.81 4.58
C ALA A 223 -21.05 2.08 5.10
N TYR A 224 -21.10 3.14 4.31
CA TYR A 224 -21.88 4.33 4.68
C TYR A 224 -23.34 4.00 4.98
N ALA A 225 -23.97 3.23 4.10
CA ALA A 225 -25.38 2.81 4.28
C ALA A 225 -25.57 1.92 5.52
N PHE A 226 -24.68 0.96 5.78
CA PHE A 226 -24.75 0.08 6.95
C PHE A 226 -24.66 0.84 8.27
N PHE A 227 -23.83 1.87 8.33
CA PHE A 227 -23.65 2.72 9.50
C PHE A 227 -24.61 3.92 9.52
N ASP A 228 -25.71 3.87 8.76
CA ASP A 228 -26.75 4.92 8.69
C ASP A 228 -26.17 6.32 8.40
N ASN A 229 -25.07 6.40 7.66
CA ASN A 229 -24.28 7.61 7.43
C ASN A 229 -23.85 8.35 8.72
N ASN A 230 -23.78 7.64 9.83
CA ASN A 230 -23.33 8.19 11.11
C ASN A 230 -21.80 8.19 11.19
N ILE A 231 -21.18 9.14 10.52
CA ILE A 231 -19.73 9.32 10.50
C ILE A 231 -19.33 10.11 11.73
N VAL A 232 -18.54 9.51 12.62
CA VAL A 232 -18.02 10.16 13.83
C VAL A 232 -16.66 10.82 13.62
N GLU A 233 -15.92 10.38 12.61
CA GLU A 233 -14.67 11.02 12.19
C GLU A 233 -14.36 10.68 10.74
N LYS A 234 -13.77 11.64 10.03
CA LYS A 234 -13.25 11.46 8.68
C LYS A 234 -11.87 12.12 8.59
N TYR A 235 -10.86 11.33 8.80
CA TYR A 235 -9.46 11.73 8.74
C TYR A 235 -8.79 11.08 7.54
N THR A 236 -8.56 11.88 6.51
CA THR A 236 -8.04 11.43 5.21
C THR A 236 -6.54 11.17 5.23
N TYR A 237 -6.03 10.52 4.19
CA TYR A 237 -4.59 10.35 4.00
C TYR A 237 -3.87 11.71 3.87
N ASN A 238 -4.45 12.68 3.15
CA ASN A 238 -3.83 13.99 2.98
C ASN A 238 -3.72 14.75 4.31
N GLU A 239 -4.78 14.74 5.12
CA GLU A 239 -4.74 15.32 6.49
C GLU A 239 -3.66 14.63 7.33
N SER A 240 -3.54 13.30 7.23
CA SER A 240 -2.52 12.57 7.97
C SER A 240 -1.08 12.90 7.54
N VAL A 241 -0.89 13.33 6.30
CA VAL A 241 0.41 13.83 5.80
C VAL A 241 0.68 15.22 6.34
N ILE A 242 -0.32 16.10 6.33
CA ILE A 242 -0.22 17.47 6.90
C ILE A 242 0.17 17.38 8.39
N ASP A 243 -0.50 16.52 9.15
CA ASP A 243 -0.24 16.33 10.59
C ASP A 243 1.05 15.53 10.88
N GLY A 244 1.78 15.09 9.85
CA GLY A 244 3.00 14.32 10.03
C GLY A 244 2.82 12.91 10.60
N VAL A 245 1.61 12.38 10.53
CA VAL A 245 1.31 10.99 10.90
C VAL A 245 1.80 10.03 9.84
N ASN A 246 1.69 10.44 8.58
CA ASN A 246 2.18 9.70 7.42
C ASN A 246 3.14 10.57 6.60
N VAL A 247 3.94 9.93 5.76
CA VAL A 247 4.74 10.59 4.73
C VAL A 247 4.02 10.52 3.38
N PRO A 248 4.20 11.53 2.51
CA PRO A 248 3.56 11.56 1.20
C PRO A 248 4.15 10.52 0.23
N ALA A 249 3.32 10.08 -0.71
CA ALA A 249 3.72 9.22 -1.82
C ALA A 249 4.26 10.04 -2.99
N ARG A 250 5.32 9.55 -3.64
CA ARG A 250 5.83 10.03 -4.92
C ARG A 250 5.76 8.90 -5.94
N VAL A 251 5.17 9.17 -7.10
CA VAL A 251 5.01 8.14 -8.14
C VAL A 251 6.13 8.25 -9.16
N TYR A 252 6.91 7.18 -9.27
CA TYR A 252 7.93 7.00 -10.30
C TYR A 252 7.49 5.90 -11.25
N ARG A 253 7.43 6.17 -12.52
CA ARG A 253 6.94 5.24 -13.53
C ARG A 253 8.09 4.65 -14.32
N ILE A 254 8.03 3.35 -14.55
CA ILE A 254 8.92 2.62 -15.46
C ILE A 254 8.04 1.94 -16.50
N SER A 255 8.13 2.38 -17.76
CA SER A 255 7.42 1.77 -18.87
C SER A 255 8.42 1.13 -19.81
N THR A 256 8.18 -0.12 -20.18
CA THR A 256 9.00 -0.86 -21.12
C THR A 256 8.20 -1.16 -22.39
N ASN A 257 8.89 -1.52 -23.45
CA ASN A 257 8.25 -1.84 -24.72
C ASN A 257 7.24 -2.98 -24.57
N VAL A 258 7.61 -4.00 -23.82
CA VAL A 258 6.73 -5.16 -23.56
C VAL A 258 5.52 -4.78 -22.71
N THR A 259 5.67 -3.91 -21.71
CA THR A 259 4.55 -3.48 -20.87
C THR A 259 3.54 -2.60 -21.61
N VAL A 260 3.97 -1.86 -22.62
CA VAL A 260 3.13 -0.93 -23.40
C VAL A 260 2.54 -1.59 -24.65
N HIS A 261 3.36 -2.31 -25.40
CA HIS A 261 2.98 -2.83 -26.73
C HIS A 261 2.81 -4.35 -26.78
N GLY A 262 3.24 -5.07 -25.72
CA GLY A 262 3.36 -6.53 -25.75
C GLY A 262 4.69 -6.94 -26.35
N GLY A 263 4.82 -8.22 -26.69
CA GLY A 263 6.07 -8.76 -27.20
C GLY A 263 5.86 -9.88 -28.22
N THR A 264 6.96 -10.36 -28.76
CA THR A 264 7.01 -11.43 -29.73
C THR A 264 7.92 -12.55 -29.23
N ILE A 265 7.45 -13.78 -29.30
CA ILE A 265 8.25 -15.01 -29.16
C ILE A 265 8.48 -15.52 -30.57
N ASN A 266 9.75 -15.62 -31.00
CA ASN A 266 10.05 -16.08 -32.35
C ASN A 266 10.06 -17.61 -32.43
N ALA A 267 9.83 -18.14 -33.61
CA ALA A 267 10.10 -19.56 -33.90
C ALA A 267 11.58 -19.86 -33.64
N GLY A 268 11.87 -20.92 -32.90
CA GLY A 268 13.22 -21.24 -32.46
C GLY A 268 13.58 -20.78 -31.05
N ASP A 269 12.83 -19.87 -30.43
CA ASP A 269 13.09 -19.42 -29.06
C ASP A 269 12.83 -20.56 -28.06
N THR A 270 13.68 -20.66 -27.05
CA THR A 270 13.46 -21.59 -25.95
C THR A 270 12.44 -21.01 -24.98
N ILE A 271 11.35 -21.72 -24.78
CA ILE A 271 10.28 -21.36 -23.85
C ILE A 271 10.13 -22.41 -22.76
N THR A 272 9.81 -21.98 -21.56
CA THR A 272 9.49 -22.88 -20.44
C THR A 272 8.02 -22.79 -20.14
N GLU A 273 7.31 -23.90 -20.34
CA GLU A 273 5.92 -24.01 -19.93
C GLU A 273 5.82 -24.59 -18.53
N LYS A 274 5.01 -23.95 -17.68
CA LYS A 274 4.79 -24.37 -16.30
C LYS A 274 3.31 -24.60 -16.03
N SER A 275 2.98 -25.74 -15.46
CA SER A 275 1.64 -26.01 -14.93
C SER A 275 1.42 -25.22 -13.64
N LYS A 276 0.33 -24.44 -13.57
CA LYS A 276 -0.01 -23.66 -12.37
C LYS A 276 -0.48 -24.54 -11.20
N LYS A 277 -0.94 -25.79 -11.47
CA LYS A 277 -1.37 -26.71 -10.42
C LYS A 277 -0.19 -27.51 -9.85
N THR A 278 0.63 -28.11 -10.70
CA THR A 278 1.67 -29.06 -10.29
C THR A 278 3.04 -28.40 -10.13
N GLY A 279 3.24 -27.20 -10.68
CA GLY A 279 4.54 -26.55 -10.71
C GLY A 279 5.55 -27.17 -11.70
N VAL A 280 5.19 -28.27 -12.36
CA VAL A 280 6.04 -28.97 -13.34
C VAL A 280 6.39 -28.02 -14.48
N LYS A 281 7.68 -27.92 -14.79
CA LYS A 281 8.23 -27.12 -15.88
C LYS A 281 8.64 -28.04 -17.02
N VAL A 282 8.31 -27.62 -18.24
CA VAL A 282 8.72 -28.33 -19.48
C VAL A 282 9.34 -27.30 -20.40
N GLU A 283 10.62 -27.49 -20.70
CA GLU A 283 11.31 -26.68 -21.71
C GLU A 283 11.00 -27.20 -23.10
N ARG A 284 10.79 -26.27 -24.03
CA ARG A 284 10.55 -26.58 -25.42
C ARG A 284 10.96 -25.41 -26.31
N THR A 285 11.12 -25.68 -27.60
CA THR A 285 11.37 -24.67 -28.63
C THR A 285 10.02 -24.22 -29.19
N ALA A 286 9.83 -22.93 -29.35
CA ALA A 286 8.68 -22.38 -30.04
C ALA A 286 8.73 -22.79 -31.50
N THR A 287 7.65 -23.42 -31.98
CA THR A 287 7.56 -23.90 -33.37
C THR A 287 7.14 -22.79 -34.35
N GLU A 288 6.42 -21.79 -33.85
CA GLU A 288 5.90 -20.67 -34.61
C GLU A 288 6.16 -19.34 -33.88
N ARG A 289 6.09 -18.25 -34.65
CA ARG A 289 6.09 -16.91 -34.07
C ARG A 289 4.77 -16.65 -33.35
N LEU A 290 4.86 -16.17 -32.09
CA LEU A 290 3.73 -15.83 -31.26
C LEU A 290 3.85 -14.37 -30.80
N ASP A 291 2.92 -13.52 -31.22
CA ASP A 291 2.79 -12.17 -30.70
C ASP A 291 1.84 -12.19 -29.50
N PHE A 292 2.20 -11.51 -28.42
CA PHE A 292 1.37 -11.40 -27.22
C PHE A 292 1.13 -9.95 -26.84
N SER A 293 -0.10 -9.68 -26.38
CA SER A 293 -0.50 -8.36 -25.93
C SER A 293 -0.05 -8.07 -24.49
N PRO A 294 -0.01 -6.81 -24.07
CA PRO A 294 0.26 -6.44 -22.66
C PRO A 294 -0.70 -7.11 -21.66
N THR A 295 -1.94 -7.40 -22.08
CA THR A 295 -2.94 -8.06 -21.23
C THR A 295 -2.67 -9.55 -20.99
N GLN A 296 -1.88 -10.17 -21.87
CA GLN A 296 -1.43 -11.57 -21.72
C GLN A 296 -0.17 -11.68 -20.87
N LEU A 297 0.58 -10.58 -20.74
CA LEU A 297 1.75 -10.52 -19.84
C LEU A 297 1.29 -10.82 -18.41
N ASP A 298 2.06 -11.66 -17.72
CA ASP A 298 1.81 -12.15 -16.38
C ASP A 298 0.50 -12.97 -16.19
N ARG A 299 -0.30 -13.17 -17.24
CA ARG A 299 -1.48 -14.04 -17.21
C ARG A 299 -1.21 -15.40 -17.82
N SER A 300 -0.74 -15.38 -19.05
CA SER A 300 -0.44 -16.57 -19.85
C SER A 300 1.04 -16.67 -20.21
N ILE A 301 1.72 -15.54 -20.24
CA ILE A 301 3.15 -15.40 -20.58
C ILE A 301 3.84 -14.58 -19.48
N THR A 302 4.98 -15.05 -19.01
CA THR A 302 5.93 -14.23 -18.21
C THR A 302 7.17 -13.95 -19.07
N ASN A 303 7.71 -12.76 -18.91
CA ASN A 303 8.94 -12.38 -19.60
C ASN A 303 10.04 -12.03 -18.59
N PRO A 304 10.98 -12.95 -18.29
CA PRO A 304 12.09 -12.67 -17.38
C PRO A 304 12.93 -11.47 -17.79
N LYS A 305 13.04 -11.19 -19.12
CA LYS A 305 13.76 -10.02 -19.60
C LYS A 305 13.05 -8.70 -19.26
N GLN A 306 11.74 -8.67 -19.31
CA GLN A 306 10.97 -7.51 -18.86
C GLN A 306 11.16 -7.28 -17.36
N ILE A 307 11.13 -8.33 -16.53
CA ILE A 307 11.41 -8.23 -15.09
C ILE A 307 12.82 -7.69 -14.85
N GLU A 308 13.83 -8.24 -15.56
CA GLU A 308 15.23 -7.78 -15.51
C GLU A 308 15.34 -6.29 -15.90
N THR A 309 14.71 -5.87 -16.99
CA THR A 309 14.71 -4.50 -17.51
C THR A 309 14.11 -3.52 -16.50
N VAL A 310 12.94 -3.85 -15.92
CA VAL A 310 12.30 -3.02 -14.88
C VAL A 310 13.16 -2.91 -13.63
N LEU A 311 13.72 -4.03 -13.14
CA LEU A 311 14.57 -4.03 -11.96
C LEU A 311 15.89 -3.30 -12.17
N ALA A 312 16.48 -3.36 -13.39
CA ALA A 312 17.67 -2.60 -13.74
C ALA A 312 17.37 -1.10 -13.77
N ALA A 313 16.28 -0.69 -14.42
CA ALA A 313 15.84 0.70 -14.42
C ALA A 313 15.56 1.23 -13.00
N TYR A 314 14.90 0.42 -12.15
CA TYR A 314 14.68 0.79 -10.76
C TYR A 314 16.01 0.92 -9.99
N ARG A 315 16.92 -0.05 -10.11
CA ARG A 315 18.23 -0.02 -9.48
C ARG A 315 18.97 1.27 -9.84
N ASP A 316 19.02 1.59 -11.12
CA ASP A 316 19.78 2.75 -11.61
C ASP A 316 19.13 4.07 -11.18
N ALA A 317 17.78 4.11 -11.01
CA ALA A 317 17.05 5.27 -10.50
C ALA A 317 17.22 5.51 -8.99
N ILE A 318 17.67 4.53 -8.20
CA ILE A 318 17.71 4.66 -6.72
C ILE A 318 18.48 5.89 -6.29
N TYR A 319 19.71 6.08 -6.80
CA TYR A 319 20.61 7.17 -6.41
C TYR A 319 20.69 8.31 -7.43
N THR A 320 19.97 8.21 -8.53
CA THR A 320 19.91 9.28 -9.56
C THR A 320 18.63 10.09 -9.43
N ASP A 321 17.50 9.43 -9.29
CA ASP A 321 16.17 10.05 -9.35
C ASP A 321 15.42 10.01 -8.03
N LEU A 322 15.47 8.86 -7.30
CA LEU A 322 14.66 8.66 -6.11
C LEU A 322 15.33 9.27 -4.86
N TYR A 323 16.59 8.99 -4.65
CA TYR A 323 17.36 9.45 -3.49
C TYR A 323 18.72 10.04 -3.89
N PRO A 324 18.75 11.11 -4.70
CA PRO A 324 19.99 11.68 -5.22
C PRO A 324 20.92 12.24 -4.14
N ASP A 325 20.37 12.62 -2.99
CA ASP A 325 21.13 13.18 -1.86
C ASP A 325 21.83 12.11 -1.00
N ARG A 326 21.50 10.83 -1.22
CA ARG A 326 22.09 9.74 -0.43
C ARG A 326 23.40 9.28 -1.01
N ALA A 327 24.37 9.02 -0.12
CA ALA A 327 25.58 8.34 -0.50
C ALA A 327 25.26 6.97 -1.10
N GLU A 328 25.82 6.68 -2.27
CA GLU A 328 25.64 5.42 -2.97
C GLU A 328 26.26 4.27 -2.16
N LYS A 329 25.40 3.47 -1.53
CA LYS A 329 25.75 2.27 -0.76
C LYS A 329 24.80 1.14 -1.11
N TRP A 330 25.26 0.22 -1.93
CA TRP A 330 24.43 -0.86 -2.49
C TRP A 330 23.99 -1.89 -1.44
N GLU A 331 24.71 -2.04 -0.33
CA GLU A 331 24.31 -2.86 0.80
C GLU A 331 23.09 -2.30 1.55
N TYR A 332 22.88 -0.98 1.46
CA TYR A 332 21.85 -0.26 2.22
C TYR A 332 20.90 0.54 1.32
N ILE A 333 20.56 -0.04 0.15
CA ILE A 333 19.50 0.56 -0.69
C ILE A 333 18.22 0.75 0.11
N PRO A 334 17.30 1.66 -0.31
CA PRO A 334 16.01 1.83 0.37
C PRO A 334 15.28 0.51 0.53
N LYS A 335 14.67 0.28 1.69
CA LYS A 335 13.83 -0.92 1.87
C LYS A 335 12.67 -0.90 0.90
N THR A 336 12.57 -1.94 0.12
CA THR A 336 11.66 -2.06 -1.02
C THR A 336 10.71 -3.23 -0.85
N LEU A 337 9.43 -2.98 -1.09
CA LEU A 337 8.40 -4.01 -1.18
C LEU A 337 7.92 -4.11 -2.63
N ILE A 338 8.08 -5.27 -3.25
CA ILE A 338 7.64 -5.53 -4.62
C ILE A 338 6.37 -6.37 -4.59
N PHE A 339 5.31 -5.88 -5.24
CA PHE A 339 4.07 -6.62 -5.40
C PHE A 339 4.07 -7.41 -6.70
N ALA A 340 4.09 -8.71 -6.56
CA ALA A 340 3.97 -9.69 -7.64
C ALA A 340 2.51 -10.09 -7.85
N LYS A 341 2.21 -10.67 -9.00
CA LYS A 341 0.88 -11.15 -9.34
C LYS A 341 0.51 -12.44 -8.62
N ASP A 342 1.43 -13.39 -8.57
CA ASP A 342 1.26 -14.68 -7.92
C ASP A 342 2.60 -15.20 -7.39
N ASP A 343 2.57 -16.35 -6.71
CA ASP A 343 3.75 -16.93 -6.06
C ASP A 343 4.87 -17.30 -7.05
N ASN A 344 4.51 -17.68 -8.27
CA ASN A 344 5.47 -18.00 -9.33
C ASN A 344 6.17 -16.73 -9.83
N HIS A 345 5.40 -15.69 -10.10
CA HIS A 345 5.93 -14.39 -10.49
C HIS A 345 6.82 -13.81 -9.39
N ALA A 346 6.42 -13.96 -8.11
CA ALA A 346 7.26 -13.55 -6.99
C ALA A 346 8.62 -14.28 -6.98
N THR A 347 8.63 -15.58 -7.31
CA THR A 347 9.87 -16.36 -7.39
C THR A 347 10.76 -15.88 -8.55
N GLU A 348 10.19 -15.58 -9.71
CA GLU A 348 10.93 -15.05 -10.86
C GLU A 348 11.52 -13.66 -10.53
N ILE A 349 10.74 -12.76 -9.92
CA ILE A 349 11.22 -11.44 -9.47
C ILE A 349 12.39 -11.59 -8.49
N VAL A 350 12.32 -12.50 -7.52
CA VAL A 350 13.42 -12.73 -6.57
C VAL A 350 14.69 -13.16 -7.28
N ASN A 351 14.59 -14.06 -8.26
CA ASN A 351 15.73 -14.56 -9.00
C ASN A 351 16.39 -13.44 -9.85
N GLU A 352 15.58 -12.69 -10.59
CA GLU A 352 16.09 -11.58 -11.41
C GLU A 352 16.61 -10.41 -10.53
N ALA A 353 15.96 -10.12 -9.39
CA ALA A 353 16.46 -9.12 -8.47
C ALA A 353 17.84 -9.49 -7.88
N LYS A 354 18.04 -10.75 -7.50
CA LYS A 354 19.36 -11.22 -7.03
C LYS A 354 20.44 -11.06 -8.09
N LYS A 355 20.12 -11.29 -9.35
CA LYS A 355 21.03 -11.14 -10.48
C LYS A 355 21.33 -9.64 -10.75
N VAL A 356 20.29 -8.83 -10.94
CA VAL A 356 20.41 -7.40 -11.29
C VAL A 356 21.15 -6.62 -10.20
N PHE A 357 20.77 -6.79 -8.94
CA PHE A 357 21.46 -6.11 -7.85
C PHE A 357 22.84 -6.71 -7.55
N GLY A 358 23.04 -8.01 -7.85
CA GLY A 358 24.34 -8.67 -7.72
C GLY A 358 25.47 -8.01 -8.51
N GLU A 359 25.15 -7.38 -9.65
CA GLU A 359 26.12 -6.63 -10.48
C GLU A 359 26.81 -5.48 -9.72
N LYS A 360 26.16 -4.95 -8.67
CA LYS A 360 26.69 -3.87 -7.83
C LYS A 360 27.57 -4.35 -6.67
N PHE A 361 27.71 -5.64 -6.50
CA PHE A 361 28.55 -6.23 -5.46
C PHE A 361 29.85 -6.83 -6.05
N PRO A 362 31.00 -6.70 -5.36
CA PRO A 362 32.27 -7.24 -5.84
C PRO A 362 32.26 -8.76 -6.11
N SER A 363 31.41 -9.49 -5.39
CA SER A 363 31.23 -10.94 -5.57
C SER A 363 30.35 -11.31 -6.76
N GLY A 364 29.71 -10.33 -7.42
CA GLY A 364 28.66 -10.56 -8.42
C GLY A 364 27.36 -11.15 -7.84
N LYS A 365 27.24 -11.21 -6.50
CA LYS A 365 26.07 -11.77 -5.81
C LYS A 365 25.67 -10.90 -4.65
N VAL A 366 24.37 -10.73 -4.46
CA VAL A 366 23.82 -10.08 -3.25
C VAL A 366 23.98 -11.00 -2.02
N PRO A 367 24.01 -10.42 -0.79
CA PRO A 367 23.90 -11.21 0.44
C PRO A 367 22.66 -12.11 0.44
N GLU A 368 22.74 -13.26 1.11
CA GLU A 368 21.69 -14.29 1.08
C GLU A 368 20.31 -13.73 1.49
N ARG A 369 20.25 -12.87 2.49
CA ARG A 369 19.03 -12.26 3.01
C ARG A 369 18.56 -11.03 2.25
N PHE A 370 19.34 -10.53 1.33
CA PHE A 370 19.11 -9.23 0.67
C PHE A 370 17.76 -9.17 -0.06
N VAL A 371 17.40 -10.23 -0.79
CA VAL A 371 16.12 -10.37 -1.49
C VAL A 371 15.42 -11.62 -0.99
N GLN A 372 14.20 -11.48 -0.44
CA GLN A 372 13.41 -12.60 0.06
C GLN A 372 11.97 -12.57 -0.46
N LYS A 373 11.40 -13.76 -0.66
CA LYS A 373 9.98 -13.94 -0.98
C LYS A 373 9.18 -14.04 0.31
N ILE A 374 8.15 -13.21 0.47
CA ILE A 374 7.21 -13.23 1.59
C ILE A 374 5.81 -13.56 1.07
N THR A 375 5.50 -14.83 1.01
CA THR A 375 4.19 -15.35 0.59
C THR A 375 3.72 -16.43 1.57
N TYR A 376 2.46 -16.84 1.48
CA TYR A 376 1.94 -17.93 2.33
C TYR A 376 2.64 -19.27 2.10
N SER A 377 3.30 -19.44 0.95
CA SER A 377 4.11 -20.63 0.67
C SER A 377 5.49 -20.63 1.34
N ALA A 378 5.89 -19.55 2.00
CA ALA A 378 7.14 -19.48 2.75
C ALA A 378 7.02 -20.26 4.08
N ASP A 379 8.12 -20.85 4.57
CA ASP A 379 8.12 -21.67 5.78
C ASP A 379 7.67 -20.88 7.02
N ASN A 380 8.10 -19.61 7.17
CA ASN A 380 7.75 -18.74 8.30
C ASN A 380 7.51 -17.29 7.86
N PRO A 381 6.37 -16.98 7.22
CA PRO A 381 6.12 -15.64 6.68
C PRO A 381 6.17 -14.52 7.73
N ASN A 382 5.70 -14.79 8.95
CA ASN A 382 5.67 -13.80 10.03
C ASN A 382 7.08 -13.46 10.55
N ASP A 383 8.00 -14.41 10.57
CA ASP A 383 9.41 -14.15 10.92
C ASP A 383 10.07 -13.29 9.85
N LEU A 384 9.82 -13.58 8.57
CA LEU A 384 10.32 -12.75 7.46
C LEU A 384 9.78 -11.32 7.51
N ILE A 385 8.51 -11.12 7.89
CA ILE A 385 7.94 -9.77 8.09
C ILE A 385 8.61 -9.07 9.26
N ARG A 386 8.88 -9.76 10.36
CA ARG A 386 9.63 -9.20 11.49
C ARG A 386 11.05 -8.82 11.07
N ASP A 387 11.75 -9.70 10.37
CA ASP A 387 13.11 -9.48 9.89
C ASP A 387 13.17 -8.31 8.90
N LEU A 388 12.18 -8.15 8.02
CA LEU A 388 12.06 -6.98 7.15
C LEU A 388 11.99 -5.66 7.95
N ARG A 389 11.43 -5.65 9.16
CA ARG A 389 11.35 -4.46 10.02
C ARG A 389 12.69 -4.08 10.65
N ILE A 390 13.51 -5.07 11.04
CA ILE A 390 14.65 -4.85 11.91
C ILE A 390 16.00 -5.17 11.26
N GLU A 391 16.06 -6.12 10.34
CA GLU A 391 17.34 -6.57 9.77
C GLU A 391 17.86 -5.58 8.70
N LYS A 392 19.14 -5.18 8.83
CA LYS A 392 19.80 -4.28 7.86
C LYS A 392 20.00 -4.92 6.50
N ASP A 393 20.33 -6.20 6.49
CA ASP A 393 20.70 -6.93 5.26
C ASP A 393 19.49 -7.32 4.41
N PHE A 394 18.29 -7.27 4.99
CA PHE A 394 17.05 -7.56 4.26
C PHE A 394 16.54 -6.28 3.60
N ARG A 395 16.79 -6.12 2.28
CA ARG A 395 16.51 -4.87 1.56
C ARG A 395 15.28 -4.95 0.68
N ILE A 396 15.06 -6.09 -0.01
CA ILE A 396 13.96 -6.25 -0.96
C ILE A 396 13.07 -7.43 -0.54
N ALA A 397 11.81 -7.14 -0.27
CA ALA A 397 10.77 -8.15 -0.04
C ALA A 397 9.88 -8.25 -1.28
N VAL A 398 9.63 -9.48 -1.75
CA VAL A 398 8.68 -9.73 -2.85
C VAL A 398 7.47 -10.49 -2.30
N THR A 399 6.29 -9.94 -2.50
CA THR A 399 5.03 -10.49 -1.95
C THR A 399 3.92 -10.48 -3.00
N VAL A 400 2.85 -11.21 -2.73
CA VAL A 400 1.61 -11.13 -3.52
C VAL A 400 0.57 -10.28 -2.79
N THR A 401 0.05 -10.76 -1.66
CA THR A 401 -0.98 -10.06 -0.87
C THR A 401 -0.70 -10.09 0.63
N LEU A 402 0.14 -11.00 1.12
CA LEU A 402 0.34 -11.20 2.57
C LEU A 402 0.76 -9.94 3.31
N VAL A 403 1.67 -9.16 2.74
CA VAL A 403 2.15 -7.90 3.33
C VAL A 403 1.23 -6.73 2.98
N ALA A 404 0.23 -6.92 2.11
CA ALA A 404 -0.71 -5.86 1.74
C ALA A 404 -1.64 -5.45 2.88
N THR A 405 -1.94 -6.34 3.82
CA THR A 405 -2.86 -6.08 4.94
C THR A 405 -2.21 -6.41 6.27
N GLY A 406 -2.47 -5.60 7.30
CA GLY A 406 -2.15 -5.92 8.69
C GLY A 406 -0.69 -5.89 9.12
N THR A 407 0.24 -5.45 8.27
CA THR A 407 1.67 -5.40 8.63
C THR A 407 2.14 -3.95 8.79
N ASP A 408 2.86 -3.64 9.88
CA ASP A 408 3.49 -2.32 10.10
C ASP A 408 4.99 -2.43 9.87
N VAL A 409 5.46 -2.02 8.68
CA VAL A 409 6.89 -1.98 8.31
C VAL A 409 7.30 -0.52 8.10
N ARG A 410 7.65 0.18 9.17
CA ARG A 410 7.97 1.62 9.16
C ARG A 410 9.17 2.00 8.30
N PRO A 411 10.27 1.21 8.27
CA PRO A 411 11.44 1.53 7.46
C PRO A 411 11.24 1.29 5.95
N LEU A 412 10.03 0.92 5.51
CA LEU A 412 9.75 0.73 4.09
C LEU A 412 9.71 2.06 3.35
N GLU A 413 10.51 2.21 2.31
CA GLU A 413 10.72 3.47 1.59
C GLU A 413 10.27 3.41 0.13
N VAL A 414 10.19 2.20 -0.45
CA VAL A 414 9.75 1.99 -1.83
C VAL A 414 8.72 0.88 -1.91
N VAL A 415 7.64 1.13 -2.64
CA VAL A 415 6.63 0.14 -3.01
C VAL A 415 6.62 0.03 -4.52
N LEU A 416 7.07 -1.11 -5.05
CA LEU A 416 7.16 -1.36 -6.49
C LEU A 416 6.04 -2.28 -6.93
N PHE A 417 5.26 -1.85 -7.92
CA PHE A 417 4.18 -2.64 -8.50
C PHE A 417 4.62 -3.29 -9.80
N MET A 418 4.66 -4.61 -9.79
CA MET A 418 4.82 -5.46 -10.97
C MET A 418 3.54 -6.27 -11.25
N ASN A 419 2.41 -5.81 -10.73
CA ASN A 419 1.07 -6.36 -10.92
C ASN A 419 0.05 -5.25 -11.03
N ASP A 420 -0.80 -5.27 -12.05
CA ASP A 420 -1.92 -4.34 -12.19
C ASP A 420 -3.06 -4.73 -11.26
N VAL A 421 -3.23 -3.95 -10.20
CA VAL A 421 -4.23 -4.12 -9.15
C VAL A 421 -5.49 -3.35 -9.53
N LYS A 422 -6.55 -4.05 -9.92
CA LYS A 422 -7.83 -3.43 -10.32
C LYS A 422 -8.69 -2.97 -9.13
N SER A 423 -8.60 -3.65 -7.99
CA SER A 423 -9.35 -3.26 -6.78
C SER A 423 -8.76 -2.00 -6.16
N ASP A 424 -9.58 -0.93 -6.06
CA ASP A 424 -9.19 0.32 -5.42
C ASP A 424 -8.82 0.14 -3.94
N ILE A 425 -9.58 -0.68 -3.23
CA ILE A 425 -9.35 -1.00 -1.82
C ILE A 425 -7.99 -1.67 -1.64
N LEU A 426 -7.72 -2.74 -2.43
CA LEU A 426 -6.47 -3.47 -2.35
C LEU A 426 -5.28 -2.58 -2.74
N TYR A 427 -5.41 -1.81 -3.81
CA TYR A 427 -4.40 -0.85 -4.24
C TYR A 427 -4.09 0.18 -3.13
N THR A 428 -5.13 0.74 -2.50
CA THR A 428 -4.96 1.70 -1.39
C THR A 428 -4.28 1.06 -0.18
N GLN A 429 -4.59 -0.19 0.15
CA GLN A 429 -3.92 -0.93 1.21
C GLN A 429 -2.45 -1.22 0.89
N MET A 430 -2.15 -1.60 -0.35
CA MET A 430 -0.80 -1.87 -0.83
C MET A 430 0.07 -0.61 -0.82
N LYS A 431 -0.39 0.47 -1.45
CA LYS A 431 0.36 1.75 -1.46
C LYS A 431 0.58 2.30 -0.06
N GLY A 432 -0.40 2.12 0.83
CA GLY A 432 -0.32 2.56 2.23
C GLY A 432 0.74 1.85 3.07
N ARG A 433 1.43 0.83 2.56
CA ARG A 433 2.54 0.19 3.29
C ARG A 433 3.75 1.08 3.43
N GLY A 434 4.02 1.93 2.44
CA GLY A 434 5.14 2.86 2.47
C GLY A 434 4.91 4.13 3.29
N CYS A 435 3.67 4.49 3.58
CA CYS A 435 3.34 5.81 4.12
C CYS A 435 3.75 6.08 5.58
N ARG A 436 4.18 5.06 6.34
CA ARG A 436 4.49 5.20 7.77
C ARG A 436 5.69 6.08 8.04
N THR A 437 5.56 6.96 9.02
CA THR A 437 6.71 7.68 9.57
C THR A 437 7.57 6.76 10.43
N ILE A 438 8.85 7.07 10.50
CA ILE A 438 9.84 6.41 11.36
C ILE A 438 10.72 7.50 11.98
N ASN A 439 11.19 7.27 13.20
CA ASN A 439 12.18 8.14 13.81
C ASN A 439 13.52 8.04 13.08
N ASP A 440 14.22 9.16 12.89
CA ASP A 440 15.44 9.26 12.09
C ASP A 440 16.56 8.36 12.63
N ASP A 441 16.74 8.27 13.96
CA ASP A 441 17.74 7.38 14.55
C ASP A 441 17.45 5.90 14.22
N LYS A 442 16.16 5.49 14.29
CA LYS A 442 15.74 4.14 13.93
C LYS A 442 15.87 3.88 12.44
N LEU A 443 15.66 4.90 11.61
CA LEU A 443 15.89 4.77 10.17
C LEU A 443 17.38 4.55 9.89
N LYS A 444 18.26 5.35 10.51
CA LYS A 444 19.73 5.23 10.39
C LYS A 444 20.26 3.88 10.91
N GLU A 445 19.67 3.34 11.96
CA GLU A 445 20.00 1.97 12.41
C GLU A 445 19.77 0.92 11.32
N ILE A 446 18.72 1.08 10.50
CA ILE A 446 18.30 0.11 9.49
C ILE A 446 18.86 0.46 8.11
N THR A 447 18.88 1.73 7.75
CA THR A 447 19.38 2.27 6.47
C THR A 447 20.43 3.34 6.75
N PRO A 448 21.71 2.96 6.97
CA PRO A 448 22.75 3.86 7.48
C PRO A 448 23.09 5.08 6.62
N ASN A 449 22.72 5.06 5.33
CA ASN A 449 22.89 6.18 4.41
C ASN A 449 21.61 7.03 4.26
N ALA A 450 20.57 6.77 5.04
CA ALA A 450 19.37 7.59 5.10
C ALA A 450 19.45 8.53 6.31
N GLU A 451 19.08 9.80 6.13
CA GLU A 451 19.00 10.77 7.22
C GLU A 451 17.58 10.85 7.80
N THR A 452 16.61 11.00 6.93
CA THR A 452 15.20 11.11 7.29
C THR A 452 14.33 10.45 6.22
N LYS A 453 13.08 10.14 6.57
CA LYS A 453 12.06 9.64 5.64
C LYS A 453 11.02 10.72 5.40
N GLU A 454 11.26 11.57 4.42
CA GLU A 454 10.34 12.67 4.05
C GLU A 454 9.17 12.19 3.17
N CYS A 455 9.40 11.15 2.37
CA CYS A 455 8.40 10.56 1.49
C CYS A 455 8.66 9.06 1.33
N TYR A 456 7.79 8.39 0.59
CA TYR A 456 8.07 7.08 0.03
C TYR A 456 7.76 7.07 -1.47
N TYR A 457 8.38 6.16 -2.19
CA TYR A 457 8.17 6.07 -3.62
C TYR A 457 7.25 4.91 -3.97
N ILE A 458 6.30 5.18 -4.86
CA ILE A 458 5.53 4.17 -5.59
C ILE A 458 6.20 4.03 -6.95
N VAL A 459 6.88 2.92 -7.19
CA VAL A 459 7.44 2.60 -8.49
C VAL A 459 6.40 1.78 -9.27
N ASP A 460 5.89 2.36 -10.34
CA ASP A 460 4.84 1.77 -11.17
C ASP A 460 5.43 1.21 -12.46
N ALA A 461 5.54 -0.10 -12.55
CA ALA A 461 6.09 -0.78 -13.73
C ALA A 461 5.02 -1.31 -14.70
N VAL A 462 3.73 -1.19 -14.36
CA VAL A 462 2.62 -1.81 -15.12
C VAL A 462 1.46 -0.86 -15.38
N GLY A 463 1.60 0.44 -15.08
CA GLY A 463 0.54 1.43 -15.24
C GLY A 463 -0.56 1.32 -14.17
N VAL A 464 -0.27 0.71 -13.01
CA VAL A 464 -1.25 0.53 -11.93
C VAL A 464 -1.79 1.85 -11.39
N THR A 465 -1.01 2.92 -11.44
CA THR A 465 -1.41 4.25 -10.97
C THR A 465 -2.40 4.95 -11.89
N GLU A 466 -2.46 4.56 -13.15
CA GLU A 466 -3.31 5.16 -14.20
C GLU A 466 -4.46 4.23 -14.61
N SER A 467 -4.43 2.95 -14.20
CA SER A 467 -5.48 2.00 -14.56
C SER A 467 -6.78 2.30 -13.83
N ASP A 468 -7.90 2.14 -14.51
CA ASP A 468 -9.23 2.26 -13.91
C ASP A 468 -9.39 1.32 -12.73
N LYS A 469 -9.75 1.87 -11.58
CA LYS A 469 -10.01 1.12 -10.36
C LYS A 469 -11.48 0.76 -10.26
N THR A 470 -11.75 -0.49 -9.94
CA THR A 470 -13.11 -0.96 -9.71
C THR A 470 -13.42 -0.96 -8.22
N ILE A 471 -14.52 -0.29 -7.85
CA ILE A 471 -15.14 -0.49 -6.55
C ILE A 471 -16.05 -1.72 -6.71
N PRO A 472 -15.95 -2.74 -5.84
CA PRO A 472 -16.84 -3.89 -5.90
C PRO A 472 -18.30 -3.43 -5.87
N LYS A 473 -19.06 -3.70 -6.94
CA LYS A 473 -20.50 -3.42 -6.95
C LYS A 473 -21.24 -4.60 -6.33
N PRO A 474 -22.22 -4.39 -5.45
CA PRO A 474 -23.08 -5.45 -4.97
C PRO A 474 -23.83 -6.03 -6.18
N GLY A 475 -23.72 -7.32 -6.41
CA GLY A 475 -24.45 -7.97 -7.49
C GLY A 475 -25.92 -8.13 -7.10
N GLY A 476 -26.79 -7.97 -8.10
CA GLY A 476 -28.24 -8.06 -7.95
C GLY A 476 -28.75 -9.37 -7.34
N ASP A 477 -29.91 -9.27 -6.77
CA ASP A 477 -30.64 -10.29 -6.03
C ASP A 477 -30.82 -11.63 -6.78
N GLY A 478 -30.35 -12.69 -6.14
CA GLY A 478 -30.67 -14.07 -6.47
C GLY A 478 -29.95 -15.02 -5.52
N PRO A 479 -30.61 -16.07 -5.01
CA PRO A 479 -29.96 -17.04 -4.15
C PRO A 479 -28.85 -17.74 -4.96
N LYS A 480 -27.58 -17.61 -4.51
CA LYS A 480 -26.46 -18.32 -5.12
C LYS A 480 -26.14 -19.54 -4.28
N ILE A 481 -26.32 -20.69 -4.92
CA ILE A 481 -25.91 -22.01 -4.47
C ILE A 481 -24.39 -22.00 -4.26
N LYS A 482 -23.93 -22.59 -3.19
CA LYS A 482 -22.51 -22.81 -2.89
C LYS A 482 -21.90 -23.62 -4.05
N VAL A 483 -21.14 -22.98 -4.92
CA VAL A 483 -20.53 -23.66 -6.06
C VAL A 483 -19.35 -24.45 -5.54
N LEU A 484 -19.47 -25.78 -5.54
CA LEU A 484 -18.37 -26.71 -5.25
C LEU A 484 -17.19 -26.42 -6.19
N THR A 485 -15.98 -26.42 -5.66
CA THR A 485 -14.78 -26.41 -6.53
C THR A 485 -14.75 -27.67 -7.38
N LEU A 486 -14.15 -27.60 -8.57
CA LEU A 486 -14.06 -28.80 -9.42
C LEU A 486 -13.40 -30.00 -8.71
N GLU A 487 -12.46 -29.75 -7.81
CA GLU A 487 -11.79 -30.79 -7.01
C GLU A 487 -12.78 -31.50 -6.08
N HIS A 488 -13.51 -30.73 -5.25
CA HIS A 488 -14.55 -31.28 -4.38
C HIS A 488 -15.72 -31.89 -5.16
N LEU A 489 -16.12 -31.26 -6.27
CA LEU A 489 -17.16 -31.83 -7.12
C LEU A 489 -16.78 -33.22 -7.65
N LEU A 490 -15.53 -33.38 -8.10
CA LEU A 490 -15.04 -34.68 -8.59
C LEU A 490 -14.97 -35.73 -7.46
N GLU A 491 -14.70 -35.30 -6.22
CA GLU A 491 -14.77 -36.17 -5.04
C GLU A 491 -16.21 -36.61 -4.74
N HIS A 492 -17.17 -35.67 -4.73
CA HIS A 492 -18.59 -35.96 -4.52
C HIS A 492 -19.12 -36.93 -5.58
N LEU A 493 -18.82 -36.67 -6.87
CA LEU A 493 -19.20 -37.56 -7.95
C LEU A 493 -18.56 -38.95 -7.83
N ALA A 494 -17.29 -39.03 -7.38
CA ALA A 494 -16.58 -40.28 -7.14
C ALA A 494 -17.18 -41.08 -5.97
N HIS A 495 -17.76 -40.42 -4.96
CA HIS A 495 -18.51 -41.04 -3.87
C HIS A 495 -19.93 -41.43 -4.25
N GLY A 496 -20.39 -41.08 -5.45
CA GLY A 496 -21.68 -41.46 -5.96
C GLY A 496 -22.79 -40.41 -5.81
N GLU A 497 -22.43 -39.20 -5.45
CA GLU A 497 -23.35 -38.04 -5.34
C GLU A 497 -23.64 -37.44 -6.74
N VAL A 498 -24.26 -38.22 -7.61
CA VAL A 498 -24.56 -37.84 -9.01
C VAL A 498 -25.94 -37.16 -9.14
N THR A 499 -26.12 -36.11 -8.34
CA THR A 499 -27.33 -35.26 -8.33
C THR A 499 -27.41 -34.41 -9.62
N ASP A 500 -28.58 -33.86 -9.95
CA ASP A 500 -28.71 -33.00 -11.13
C ASP A 500 -27.84 -31.76 -10.97
N GLU A 501 -27.77 -31.14 -9.79
CA GLU A 501 -26.94 -29.97 -9.51
C GLU A 501 -25.44 -30.26 -9.71
N ASN A 502 -24.94 -31.42 -9.24
CA ASN A 502 -23.57 -31.81 -9.42
C ASN A 502 -23.23 -32.12 -10.89
N LEU A 503 -24.16 -32.72 -11.63
CA LEU A 503 -23.98 -32.95 -13.06
C LEU A 503 -23.99 -31.65 -13.85
N GLU A 504 -24.92 -30.72 -13.59
CA GLU A 504 -24.92 -29.38 -14.20
C GLU A 504 -23.64 -28.61 -13.93
N LEU A 505 -23.15 -28.63 -12.70
CA LEU A 505 -21.92 -27.99 -12.34
C LEU A 505 -20.71 -28.60 -13.07
N LEU A 506 -20.67 -29.94 -13.23
CA LEU A 506 -19.64 -30.60 -14.02
C LEU A 506 -19.71 -30.20 -15.51
N ARG A 507 -20.91 -30.12 -16.07
CA ARG A 507 -21.17 -29.66 -17.45
C ARG A 507 -20.54 -28.27 -17.65
N ASP A 508 -20.81 -27.36 -16.74
CA ASP A 508 -20.33 -25.96 -16.80
C ASP A 508 -18.82 -25.86 -16.69
N TYR A 509 -18.20 -26.65 -15.81
CA TYR A 509 -16.73 -26.75 -15.73
C TYR A 509 -16.13 -27.32 -17.01
N CYS A 510 -16.67 -28.42 -17.53
CA CYS A 510 -16.18 -29.06 -18.74
C CYS A 510 -16.32 -28.15 -19.98
N SER A 511 -17.44 -27.45 -20.12
CA SER A 511 -17.67 -26.47 -21.17
C SER A 511 -16.66 -25.30 -21.08
N THR A 512 -16.48 -24.73 -19.89
CA THR A 512 -15.54 -23.61 -19.68
C THR A 512 -14.11 -24.04 -19.97
N ILE A 513 -13.69 -25.23 -19.51
CA ILE A 513 -12.34 -25.74 -19.77
C ILE A 513 -12.15 -25.97 -21.26
N ASN A 514 -13.08 -26.63 -21.94
CA ASN A 514 -12.97 -26.85 -23.37
C ASN A 514 -12.83 -25.53 -24.14
N HIS A 515 -13.69 -24.56 -23.90
CA HIS A 515 -13.64 -23.25 -24.57
C HIS A 515 -12.33 -22.50 -24.35
N ARG A 516 -11.69 -22.65 -23.18
CA ARG A 516 -10.39 -22.04 -22.88
C ARG A 516 -9.26 -22.58 -23.75
N TYR A 517 -9.33 -23.86 -24.15
CA TYR A 517 -8.27 -24.55 -24.87
C TYR A 517 -8.57 -24.79 -26.34
N GLU A 518 -9.85 -24.78 -26.73
CA GLU A 518 -10.28 -24.89 -28.13
C GLU A 518 -9.75 -23.69 -28.91
N ASP A 519 -9.04 -23.93 -30.00
CA ASP A 519 -8.40 -22.93 -30.85
C ASP A 519 -7.37 -22.01 -30.11
N ASN A 520 -6.87 -22.45 -28.98
CA ASN A 520 -5.88 -21.70 -28.23
C ASN A 520 -4.47 -22.00 -28.76
N PRO A 521 -3.78 -21.03 -29.41
CA PRO A 521 -2.49 -21.28 -30.04
C PRO A 521 -1.38 -21.61 -29.05
N LEU A 522 -1.50 -21.17 -27.79
CA LEU A 522 -0.50 -21.41 -26.75
C LEU A 522 -0.68 -22.76 -26.06
N PHE A 523 -1.94 -23.12 -25.76
CA PHE A 523 -2.26 -24.21 -24.83
C PHE A 523 -3.22 -25.27 -25.43
N GLY A 524 -3.70 -25.12 -26.67
CA GLY A 524 -4.65 -26.07 -27.33
C GLY A 524 -4.17 -27.53 -27.31
N LYS A 525 -2.86 -27.75 -27.45
CA LYS A 525 -2.24 -29.06 -27.35
C LYS A 525 -2.60 -29.85 -26.07
N HIS A 526 -2.96 -29.21 -24.97
CA HIS A 526 -3.37 -29.89 -23.75
C HIS A 526 -4.76 -30.47 -23.86
N LEU A 527 -5.63 -29.83 -24.64
CA LEU A 527 -6.93 -30.37 -25.00
C LEU A 527 -6.75 -31.56 -25.97
N ASP A 528 -5.89 -31.42 -26.99
CA ASP A 528 -5.56 -32.49 -27.92
C ASP A 528 -5.00 -33.71 -27.18
N TYR A 529 -4.04 -33.48 -26.31
CA TYR A 529 -3.49 -34.55 -25.44
C TYR A 529 -4.59 -35.19 -24.60
N PHE A 530 -5.49 -34.42 -24.02
CA PHE A 530 -6.58 -34.94 -23.19
C PHE A 530 -7.49 -35.85 -24.01
N VAL A 531 -7.92 -35.37 -25.21
CA VAL A 531 -8.80 -36.14 -26.12
C VAL A 531 -8.14 -37.42 -26.60
N VAL A 532 -6.87 -37.33 -27.05
CA VAL A 532 -6.14 -38.50 -27.55
C VAL A 532 -5.88 -39.53 -26.46
N THR A 533 -5.51 -39.06 -25.26
CA THR A 533 -5.12 -39.97 -24.17
C THR A 533 -6.31 -40.62 -23.49
N PHE A 534 -7.41 -39.89 -23.30
CA PHE A 534 -8.55 -40.35 -22.50
C PHE A 534 -9.77 -40.76 -23.35
N GLY A 535 -9.73 -40.48 -24.65
CA GLY A 535 -10.76 -40.93 -25.60
C GLY A 535 -12.07 -40.13 -25.59
N PHE A 536 -12.11 -39.00 -24.92
CA PHE A 536 -13.26 -38.09 -24.95
C PHE A 536 -12.80 -36.63 -24.74
N ALA A 537 -13.60 -35.67 -25.23
CA ALA A 537 -13.39 -34.25 -25.01
C ALA A 537 -14.24 -33.75 -23.81
N PRO A 538 -13.79 -32.77 -23.05
CA PRO A 538 -14.64 -32.14 -22.04
C PRO A 538 -15.97 -31.63 -22.60
N ARG A 539 -15.96 -31.07 -23.82
CA ARG A 539 -17.18 -30.64 -24.53
C ARG A 539 -18.17 -31.77 -24.83
N THR A 540 -17.67 -32.95 -25.25
CA THR A 540 -18.55 -34.07 -25.49
C THR A 540 -19.21 -34.57 -24.23
N LEU A 541 -18.48 -34.62 -23.11
CA LEU A 541 -19.05 -34.94 -21.81
C LEU A 541 -20.08 -33.88 -21.36
N ALA A 542 -19.77 -32.61 -21.54
CA ALA A 542 -20.73 -31.53 -21.25
C ALA A 542 -22.03 -31.66 -22.05
N ASN A 543 -21.91 -31.92 -23.34
CA ASN A 543 -23.10 -32.12 -24.24
C ASN A 543 -23.90 -33.34 -23.79
N SER A 544 -23.25 -34.47 -23.52
CA SER A 544 -23.95 -35.70 -23.07
C SER A 544 -24.69 -35.48 -21.74
N ILE A 545 -24.13 -34.73 -20.81
CA ILE A 545 -24.79 -34.36 -19.56
C ILE A 545 -25.99 -33.44 -19.84
N ASN A 546 -25.83 -32.43 -20.69
CA ASN A 546 -26.91 -31.51 -21.05
C ASN A 546 -28.08 -32.23 -21.74
N GLU A 547 -27.80 -33.08 -22.73
CA GLU A 547 -28.83 -33.87 -23.41
C GLU A 547 -29.58 -34.81 -22.45
N ALA A 548 -28.86 -35.42 -21.49
CA ALA A 548 -29.47 -36.35 -20.55
C ALA A 548 -30.40 -35.60 -19.55
N ILE A 549 -30.08 -34.37 -19.18
CA ILE A 549 -30.90 -33.56 -18.29
C ILE A 549 -32.08 -32.94 -19.04
N GLU A 550 -31.86 -32.31 -20.19
CA GLU A 550 -32.92 -31.65 -20.97
C GLU A 550 -34.02 -32.64 -21.45
N ASN A 551 -33.63 -33.83 -21.87
CA ASN A 551 -34.57 -34.85 -22.32
C ASN A 551 -35.15 -35.68 -21.17
N SER A 552 -34.83 -35.38 -19.90
CA SER A 552 -35.30 -36.12 -18.73
C SER A 552 -35.06 -37.63 -18.82
N VAL A 553 -33.94 -38.03 -19.42
CA VAL A 553 -33.58 -39.46 -19.63
C VAL A 553 -33.05 -40.09 -18.35
N LEU A 554 -32.51 -39.28 -17.44
CA LEU A 554 -31.91 -39.80 -16.17
C LEU A 554 -32.98 -40.15 -15.15
N PRO A 555 -32.92 -41.34 -14.54
CA PRO A 555 -33.80 -41.66 -13.42
C PRO A 555 -33.53 -40.73 -12.22
N PRO A 556 -34.54 -40.52 -11.35
CA PRO A 556 -34.35 -39.73 -10.15
C PRO A 556 -33.17 -40.21 -9.31
N TYR A 557 -32.38 -39.28 -8.74
CA TYR A 557 -31.33 -39.63 -7.83
C TYR A 557 -31.90 -40.20 -6.51
N THR A 558 -31.44 -41.37 -6.13
CA THR A 558 -32.01 -42.15 -5.00
C THR A 558 -31.12 -42.21 -3.75
N GLY A 559 -29.96 -41.52 -3.81
CA GLY A 559 -29.01 -41.48 -2.69
C GLY A 559 -27.68 -42.20 -2.96
N ILE A 560 -26.68 -41.93 -2.15
CA ILE A 560 -25.28 -42.43 -2.32
C ILE A 560 -25.22 -43.97 -2.31
N SER A 561 -26.01 -44.61 -1.46
CA SER A 561 -26.00 -46.05 -1.23
C SER A 561 -26.71 -46.87 -2.35
N GLU A 562 -27.41 -46.18 -3.22
CA GLU A 562 -28.17 -46.81 -4.31
C GLU A 562 -27.31 -46.90 -5.58
N PRO A 563 -27.65 -47.82 -6.49
CA PRO A 563 -26.79 -48.11 -7.67
C PRO A 563 -26.67 -46.90 -8.62
N ASN A 564 -27.68 -46.05 -8.78
CA ASN A 564 -27.69 -44.90 -9.71
C ASN A 564 -26.91 -45.19 -11.03
N SER A 565 -27.04 -46.38 -11.58
CA SER A 565 -26.12 -46.93 -12.60
C SER A 565 -26.07 -46.08 -13.86
N GLU A 566 -27.20 -45.54 -14.33
CA GLU A 566 -27.26 -44.71 -15.53
C GLU A 566 -26.60 -43.37 -15.32
N ARG A 567 -26.80 -42.73 -14.16
CA ARG A 567 -26.17 -41.48 -13.78
C ARG A 567 -24.66 -41.63 -13.62
N LYS A 568 -24.21 -42.73 -12.99
CA LYS A 568 -22.78 -43.07 -12.82
C LYS A 568 -22.14 -43.41 -14.16
N ALA A 569 -22.87 -44.10 -15.08
CA ALA A 569 -22.37 -44.42 -16.39
C ALA A 569 -22.07 -43.17 -17.24
N LEU A 570 -22.92 -42.13 -17.13
CA LEU A 570 -22.75 -40.86 -17.85
C LEU A 570 -21.39 -40.22 -17.59
N VAL A 571 -20.91 -40.24 -16.31
CA VAL A 571 -19.65 -39.61 -15.89
C VAL A 571 -18.51 -40.60 -15.70
N SER A 572 -18.70 -41.87 -16.02
CA SER A 572 -17.75 -42.96 -15.77
C SER A 572 -16.40 -42.76 -16.46
N CYS A 573 -16.42 -42.20 -17.69
CA CYS A 573 -15.19 -41.88 -18.44
C CYS A 573 -14.23 -40.97 -17.65
N LEU A 574 -14.75 -40.08 -16.83
CA LEU A 574 -13.96 -39.17 -15.98
C LEU A 574 -13.76 -39.74 -14.59
N ILE A 575 -14.81 -40.26 -13.95
CA ILE A 575 -14.77 -40.65 -12.53
C ILE A 575 -13.93 -41.91 -12.32
N SER A 576 -14.01 -42.90 -13.18
CA SER A 576 -13.19 -44.11 -13.11
C SER A 576 -11.73 -43.92 -13.49
N ASN A 577 -11.41 -42.74 -14.12
CA ASN A 577 -10.05 -42.47 -14.61
C ASN A 577 -9.38 -41.36 -13.77
N ILE A 578 -8.54 -41.74 -12.80
CA ILE A 578 -7.82 -40.83 -11.92
C ILE A 578 -6.92 -39.88 -12.73
N SER A 579 -6.29 -40.36 -13.80
CA SER A 579 -5.40 -39.54 -14.62
C SER A 579 -6.16 -38.48 -15.40
N ALA A 580 -7.37 -38.81 -15.91
CA ALA A 580 -8.26 -37.86 -16.58
C ALA A 580 -8.72 -36.78 -15.61
N ARG A 581 -9.11 -37.14 -14.37
CA ARG A 581 -9.48 -36.19 -13.32
C ARG A 581 -8.31 -35.23 -12.99
N LYS A 582 -7.13 -35.76 -12.77
CA LYS A 582 -5.92 -34.96 -12.49
C LYS A 582 -5.62 -34.00 -13.63
N LYS A 583 -5.71 -34.49 -14.88
CA LYS A 583 -5.44 -33.64 -16.06
C LYS A 583 -6.50 -32.56 -16.25
N LEU A 584 -7.77 -32.88 -16.02
CA LEU A 584 -8.87 -31.89 -16.08
C LEU A 584 -8.68 -30.79 -15.02
N LEU A 585 -8.31 -31.14 -13.80
CA LEU A 585 -7.98 -30.20 -12.74
C LEU A 585 -6.75 -29.35 -13.08
N GLU A 586 -5.73 -29.92 -13.71
CA GLU A 586 -4.57 -29.18 -14.18
C GLU A 586 -4.96 -28.17 -15.26
N MET A 587 -5.78 -28.55 -16.22
CA MET A 587 -6.32 -27.70 -17.27
C MET A 587 -7.20 -26.58 -16.68
N GLN A 588 -8.00 -26.87 -15.66
CA GLN A 588 -8.81 -25.88 -14.97
C GLN A 588 -7.94 -24.79 -14.32
N LYS A 589 -6.83 -25.13 -13.66
CA LYS A 589 -5.86 -24.18 -13.10
C LYS A 589 -5.06 -23.47 -14.18
N GLY A 590 -4.78 -24.15 -15.29
CA GLY A 590 -4.11 -23.61 -16.47
C GLY A 590 -2.59 -23.69 -16.44
N TYR A 591 -1.98 -23.11 -17.47
CA TYR A 591 -0.54 -23.10 -17.70
C TYR A 591 -0.06 -21.66 -17.89
N ILE A 592 1.24 -21.45 -17.77
CA ILE A 592 1.94 -20.20 -18.07
C ILE A 592 3.19 -20.51 -18.86
N ILE A 593 3.51 -19.68 -19.83
CA ILE A 593 4.74 -19.76 -20.62
C ILE A 593 5.70 -18.70 -20.12
N SER A 594 6.92 -19.10 -19.79
CA SER A 594 8.04 -18.18 -19.55
C SER A 594 8.89 -18.14 -20.82
N ALA A 595 8.99 -16.97 -21.42
CA ALA A 595 9.76 -16.74 -22.63
C ALA A 595 10.54 -15.43 -22.56
N PRO A 596 11.86 -15.46 -22.80
CA PRO A 596 12.72 -14.27 -22.70
C PRO A 596 12.61 -13.44 -23.99
N ALA A 597 11.51 -12.72 -24.20
CA ALA A 597 11.43 -11.75 -25.28
C ALA A 597 12.25 -10.50 -24.96
N PRO A 598 13.01 -9.94 -25.93
CA PRO A 598 13.75 -8.69 -25.72
C PRO A 598 12.83 -7.56 -25.24
N ASP A 599 13.34 -6.75 -24.33
CA ASP A 599 12.61 -5.61 -23.79
C ASP A 599 13.54 -4.42 -23.55
N GLU A 600 13.01 -3.22 -23.71
CA GLU A 600 13.74 -1.96 -23.55
C GLU A 600 12.88 -0.96 -22.77
N VAL A 601 13.53 -0.13 -21.97
CA VAL A 601 12.86 0.97 -21.25
C VAL A 601 12.47 2.05 -22.25
N ILE A 602 11.15 2.33 -22.33
CA ILE A 602 10.63 3.46 -23.12
C ILE A 602 10.65 4.73 -22.29
N TYR A 603 10.31 4.61 -21.01
CA TYR A 603 10.21 5.73 -20.10
C TYR A 603 10.55 5.30 -18.66
N ALA A 604 11.38 6.10 -18.01
CA ALA A 604 11.62 6.00 -16.58
C ALA A 604 11.63 7.43 -16.01
N GLY A 605 10.75 7.73 -15.07
CA GLY A 605 10.63 9.07 -14.51
C GLY A 605 9.33 9.29 -13.72
N PHE A 606 9.16 10.51 -13.23
CA PHE A 606 7.95 10.89 -12.50
C PHE A 606 6.76 11.14 -13.45
N SER A 607 5.55 10.81 -13.02
CA SER A 607 4.33 10.95 -13.85
C SER A 607 4.04 12.41 -14.18
N LYS A 608 3.78 12.71 -15.48
CA LYS A 608 3.46 14.08 -15.96
C LYS A 608 2.14 14.61 -15.39
N GLU A 609 1.14 13.80 -15.21
CA GLU A 609 -0.15 14.23 -14.66
C GLU A 609 -0.03 14.60 -13.18
N THR A 610 0.64 13.76 -12.40
CA THR A 610 0.94 14.05 -10.99
C THR A 610 1.80 15.31 -10.87
N ALA A 611 2.80 15.47 -11.76
CA ALA A 611 3.63 16.65 -11.79
C ALA A 611 2.83 17.91 -12.08
N ARG A 612 1.86 17.85 -13.03
CA ARG A 612 0.99 18.98 -13.38
C ARG A 612 0.13 19.40 -12.20
N THR A 613 -0.63 18.48 -11.60
CA THR A 613 -1.48 18.75 -10.44
C THR A 613 -0.67 19.32 -9.27
N PHE A 614 0.54 18.80 -9.07
CA PHE A 614 1.43 19.29 -8.04
C PHE A 614 1.88 20.73 -8.31
N ILE A 615 2.32 21.05 -9.53
CA ILE A 615 2.74 22.40 -9.90
C ILE A 615 1.57 23.38 -9.84
N GLU A 616 0.37 22.98 -10.28
CA GLU A 616 -0.85 23.81 -10.15
C GLU A 616 -1.14 24.14 -8.68
N SER A 617 -0.99 23.19 -7.76
CA SER A 617 -1.17 23.43 -6.32
C SER A 617 -0.11 24.36 -5.75
N PHE A 618 1.15 24.22 -6.17
CA PHE A 618 2.25 25.11 -5.80
C PHE A 618 2.03 26.54 -6.33
N GLU A 619 1.73 26.69 -7.60
CA GLU A 619 1.47 28.01 -8.22
C GLU A 619 0.24 28.69 -7.58
N LYS A 620 -0.79 27.92 -7.21
CA LYS A 620 -1.95 28.43 -6.47
C LYS A 620 -1.52 28.98 -5.11
N TYR A 621 -0.76 28.20 -4.33
CA TYR A 621 -0.24 28.65 -3.03
C TYR A 621 0.54 29.96 -3.15
N LEU A 622 1.43 30.05 -4.14
CA LEU A 622 2.21 31.28 -4.38
C LEU A 622 1.31 32.48 -4.67
N ASN A 623 0.30 32.31 -5.51
CA ASN A 623 -0.64 33.38 -5.86
C ASN A 623 -1.49 33.84 -4.67
N ASP A 624 -1.92 32.88 -3.82
CA ASP A 624 -2.74 33.18 -2.63
C ASP A 624 -1.92 33.90 -1.55
N ASN A 625 -0.60 33.67 -1.50
CA ASN A 625 0.29 34.18 -0.45
C ASN A 625 1.29 35.25 -0.89
N LYS A 626 1.25 35.71 -2.14
CA LYS A 626 2.24 36.65 -2.71
C LYS A 626 2.38 38.00 -1.99
N ASP A 627 1.32 38.45 -1.32
CA ASP A 627 1.33 39.69 -0.57
C ASP A 627 1.56 39.51 0.93
N SER A 628 1.34 38.30 1.46
CA SER A 628 1.42 37.99 2.90
C SER A 628 2.77 37.47 3.32
N VAL A 629 3.50 36.78 2.43
CA VAL A 629 4.85 36.24 2.69
C VAL A 629 5.89 37.21 2.14
N GLU A 630 6.79 37.66 3.00
CA GLU A 630 7.74 38.75 2.68
C GLU A 630 8.63 38.40 1.47
N ALA A 631 9.21 37.20 1.44
CA ALA A 631 10.05 36.75 0.32
C ALA A 631 9.25 36.69 -0.99
N LEU A 632 8.00 36.23 -0.97
CA LEU A 632 7.13 36.18 -2.14
C LEU A 632 6.79 37.57 -2.64
N ARG A 633 6.46 38.49 -1.73
CA ARG A 633 6.14 39.86 -2.07
C ARG A 633 7.34 40.57 -2.76
N ILE A 634 8.54 40.40 -2.21
CA ILE A 634 9.78 40.98 -2.77
C ILE A 634 10.03 40.46 -4.17
N ILE A 635 9.92 39.11 -4.34
CA ILE A 635 10.14 38.49 -5.66
C ILE A 635 9.05 38.88 -6.65
N TYR A 636 7.79 38.86 -6.24
CA TYR A 636 6.66 39.19 -7.08
C TYR A 636 6.69 40.64 -7.57
N ASN A 637 6.94 41.59 -6.67
CA ASN A 637 7.00 43.01 -7.01
C ASN A 637 8.33 43.45 -7.63
N SER A 638 9.31 42.53 -7.72
CA SER A 638 10.68 42.82 -8.17
C SER A 638 11.30 43.95 -7.35
N GLU A 639 11.06 43.96 -6.05
CA GLU A 639 11.57 44.97 -5.14
C GLU A 639 13.11 44.92 -5.11
N ASN A 640 13.77 46.08 -5.01
CA ASN A 640 15.22 46.16 -4.95
C ASN A 640 15.76 45.89 -3.52
N VAL A 641 15.25 44.81 -2.93
CA VAL A 641 15.60 44.31 -1.59
C VAL A 641 16.35 43.01 -1.74
N VAL A 642 17.40 42.84 -0.98
CA VAL A 642 18.18 41.62 -0.97
C VAL A 642 17.45 40.55 -0.17
N ILE A 643 17.25 39.38 -0.75
CA ILE A 643 16.59 38.24 -0.08
C ILE A 643 17.59 37.58 0.87
N THR A 644 17.28 37.61 2.13
CA THR A 644 18.13 37.07 3.21
C THR A 644 17.90 35.57 3.41
N HIS A 645 18.84 34.92 4.09
CA HIS A 645 18.73 33.53 4.52
C HIS A 645 17.45 33.29 5.35
N ASP A 646 17.17 34.15 6.32
CA ASP A 646 15.98 34.03 7.19
C ASP A 646 14.67 34.12 6.41
N MET A 647 14.60 34.99 5.41
CA MET A 647 13.41 35.08 4.52
C MET A 647 13.21 33.81 3.71
N LEU A 648 14.30 33.17 3.28
CA LEU A 648 14.21 31.88 2.53
C LEU A 648 13.85 30.72 3.46
N CYS A 649 14.35 30.71 4.69
CA CYS A 649 13.95 29.75 5.72
C CYS A 649 12.46 29.90 6.04
N ASP A 650 11.98 31.11 6.32
CA ASP A 650 10.53 31.39 6.57
C ASP A 650 9.64 30.94 5.39
N LEU A 651 10.07 31.23 4.16
CA LEU A 651 9.37 30.76 2.96
C LEU A 651 9.36 29.23 2.86
N LYS A 652 10.51 28.59 3.08
CA LYS A 652 10.62 27.12 3.07
C LYS A 652 9.70 26.49 4.11
N ASP A 653 9.72 27.02 5.35
CA ASP A 653 8.91 26.47 6.44
C ASP A 653 7.40 26.64 6.16
N LYS A 654 6.99 27.77 5.62
CA LYS A 654 5.61 28.00 5.20
C LYS A 654 5.18 27.10 4.05
N LEU A 655 6.04 26.90 3.05
CA LEU A 655 5.80 25.97 1.95
C LEU A 655 5.64 24.54 2.47
N ILE A 656 6.55 24.10 3.34
CA ILE A 656 6.50 22.75 3.92
C ILE A 656 5.30 22.58 4.85
N SER A 657 4.88 23.64 5.54
CA SER A 657 3.68 23.63 6.39
C SER A 657 2.41 23.47 5.57
N GLU A 658 2.34 24.06 4.38
CA GLU A 658 1.21 23.89 3.45
C GLU A 658 1.21 22.49 2.82
N ASN A 659 2.37 22.08 2.32
CA ASN A 659 2.55 20.75 1.73
C ASN A 659 4.00 20.33 1.93
N ARG A 660 4.22 19.22 2.63
CA ARG A 660 5.58 18.69 2.90
C ARG A 660 6.39 18.39 1.63
N LEU A 661 5.73 18.25 0.48
CA LEU A 661 6.37 18.07 -0.81
C LEU A 661 6.85 19.38 -1.44
N PHE A 662 6.49 20.55 -0.91
CA PHE A 662 6.96 21.83 -1.43
C PHE A 662 8.42 22.10 -1.05
N THR A 663 9.28 21.12 -1.30
CA THR A 663 10.75 21.26 -1.19
C THR A 663 11.33 21.79 -2.50
N PRO A 664 12.41 22.57 -2.49
CA PRO A 664 13.02 23.13 -3.71
C PRO A 664 13.30 22.07 -4.77
N TYR A 665 13.94 20.99 -4.38
CA TYR A 665 14.27 19.89 -5.27
C TYR A 665 13.04 19.24 -5.92
N TYR A 666 12.02 18.96 -5.12
CA TYR A 666 10.83 18.28 -5.64
C TYR A 666 10.01 19.18 -6.57
N ILE A 667 9.87 20.47 -6.25
CA ILE A 667 9.21 21.43 -7.13
C ILE A 667 9.97 21.55 -8.44
N TRP A 668 11.31 21.64 -8.37
CA TRP A 668 12.17 21.74 -9.55
C TRP A 668 12.02 20.54 -10.50
N ASN A 669 12.07 19.33 -9.94
CA ASN A 669 11.89 18.10 -10.70
C ASN A 669 10.52 17.99 -11.36
N ASN A 670 9.46 18.45 -10.68
CA ASN A 670 8.13 18.44 -11.28
C ASN A 670 8.04 19.44 -12.45
N TYR A 671 8.66 20.60 -12.36
CA TYR A 671 8.81 21.50 -13.53
C TYR A 671 9.63 20.83 -14.65
N LYS A 672 10.70 20.11 -14.30
CA LYS A 672 11.52 19.39 -15.30
C LYS A 672 10.75 18.29 -16.02
N ILE A 673 9.91 17.54 -15.32
CA ILE A 673 9.02 16.52 -15.89
C ILE A 673 8.04 17.11 -16.90
N LEU A 674 7.56 18.34 -16.65
CA LEU A 674 6.62 19.04 -17.51
C LEU A 674 7.32 19.79 -18.66
N ASP A 675 8.62 19.96 -18.59
CA ASP A 675 9.42 20.71 -19.55
C ASP A 675 9.54 19.99 -20.90
N VAL A 676 8.82 20.49 -21.89
CA VAL A 676 8.87 19.98 -23.26
C VAL A 676 9.90 20.75 -24.09
N ASP A 677 10.12 22.02 -23.76
CA ASP A 677 10.88 22.96 -24.57
C ASP A 677 12.36 23.10 -24.16
N GLY A 678 12.78 22.39 -23.10
CA GLY A 678 14.14 22.45 -22.57
C GLY A 678 14.44 23.72 -21.76
N ASN A 679 13.41 24.35 -21.21
CA ASN A 679 13.53 25.61 -20.44
C ASN A 679 13.92 25.39 -18.97
N VAL A 680 13.92 24.14 -18.48
CA VAL A 680 14.28 23.79 -17.10
C VAL A 680 15.62 23.08 -17.08
N GLU A 681 16.58 23.66 -16.38
CA GLU A 681 17.92 23.08 -16.18
C GLU A 681 17.83 21.77 -15.39
N GLN A 682 18.66 20.77 -15.73
CA GLN A 682 18.85 19.60 -14.91
C GLN A 682 19.77 19.97 -13.74
N LEU A 683 19.30 19.82 -12.51
CA LEU A 683 20.12 20.04 -11.33
C LEU A 683 21.22 18.97 -11.24
N ASP A 684 22.43 19.38 -10.89
CA ASP A 684 23.53 18.45 -10.59
C ASP A 684 23.26 17.81 -9.21
N THR A 685 22.97 16.51 -9.23
CA THR A 685 22.60 15.74 -8.05
C THR A 685 23.72 15.57 -7.01
N LYS A 686 24.95 15.92 -7.37
CA LYS A 686 26.10 15.74 -6.47
C LYS A 686 26.51 16.98 -5.68
N GLN A 687 26.10 18.16 -6.07
CA GLN A 687 26.63 19.36 -5.46
C GLN A 687 25.61 20.41 -4.98
N ASN A 688 24.39 20.49 -5.52
CA ASN A 688 23.58 21.70 -5.32
C ASN A 688 22.08 21.46 -5.18
N VAL A 689 21.66 20.26 -4.86
CA VAL A 689 20.25 19.83 -4.92
C VAL A 689 19.36 20.57 -3.93
N ASN A 690 19.88 20.91 -2.75
CA ASN A 690 19.09 21.48 -1.64
C ASN A 690 19.35 22.96 -1.37
N ALA A 691 19.95 23.67 -2.31
CA ALA A 691 20.20 25.10 -2.11
C ALA A 691 18.88 25.88 -1.88
N LEU A 692 18.82 26.64 -0.79
CA LEU A 692 17.65 27.48 -0.47
C LEU A 692 17.35 28.50 -1.55
N THR A 693 18.37 28.97 -2.25
CA THR A 693 18.25 29.94 -3.36
C THR A 693 17.50 29.39 -4.56
N HIS A 694 17.31 28.06 -4.67
CA HIS A 694 16.42 27.48 -5.67
C HIS A 694 14.98 27.97 -5.50
N LEU A 695 14.55 28.31 -4.27
CA LEU A 695 13.24 28.90 -4.03
C LEU A 695 13.08 30.24 -4.78
N ILE A 696 14.12 31.07 -4.84
CA ILE A 696 14.08 32.32 -5.60
C ILE A 696 13.77 32.07 -7.07
N GLN A 697 14.49 31.09 -7.66
CA GLN A 697 14.34 30.77 -9.06
C GLN A 697 12.99 30.10 -9.36
N LEU A 698 12.54 29.20 -8.49
CA LEU A 698 11.24 28.54 -8.60
C LEU A 698 10.08 29.53 -8.53
N VAL A 699 10.13 30.47 -7.57
CA VAL A 699 9.10 31.49 -7.43
C VAL A 699 9.09 32.45 -8.63
N ARG A 700 10.25 32.85 -9.10
CA ARG A 700 10.36 33.69 -10.31
C ARG A 700 9.83 32.98 -11.55
N TYR A 701 10.16 31.73 -11.71
CA TYR A 701 9.67 30.90 -12.83
C TYR A 701 8.16 30.71 -12.76
N ALA A 702 7.62 30.40 -11.60
CA ALA A 702 6.19 30.26 -11.37
C ALA A 702 5.42 31.55 -11.68
N PHE A 703 5.95 32.71 -11.29
CA PHE A 703 5.36 34.04 -11.61
C PHE A 703 5.68 34.54 -13.02
N ARG A 704 6.28 33.71 -13.88
CA ARG A 704 6.66 34.07 -15.25
C ARG A 704 7.60 35.29 -15.35
N LYS A 705 8.42 35.49 -14.31
CA LYS A 705 9.45 36.55 -14.31
C LYS A 705 10.71 36.14 -15.08
N ASN A 706 10.99 34.84 -15.09
CA ASN A 706 12.08 34.24 -15.85
C ASN A 706 11.51 33.29 -16.92
N PRO A 707 12.01 33.32 -18.17
CA PRO A 707 11.58 32.39 -19.21
C PRO A 707 12.17 30.99 -19.03
N THR A 708 13.27 30.87 -18.29
CA THR A 708 13.97 29.62 -18.01
C THR A 708 14.14 29.43 -16.51
N LEU A 709 14.07 28.17 -16.07
CA LEU A 709 14.39 27.80 -14.70
C LEU A 709 15.83 27.28 -14.64
N SER A 710 16.72 28.10 -14.15
CA SER A 710 18.16 27.78 -14.02
C SER A 710 18.67 28.07 -12.62
N SER A 711 19.61 27.27 -12.15
CA SER A 711 20.24 27.42 -10.85
C SER A 711 21.06 28.71 -10.75
N LEU A 712 21.11 29.32 -9.56
CA LEU A 712 22.04 30.45 -9.34
C LEU A 712 23.52 30.04 -9.41
N TYR A 713 23.84 28.76 -9.30
CA TYR A 713 25.20 28.27 -9.58
C TYR A 713 25.58 28.46 -11.04
N THR A 714 24.64 28.29 -11.95
CA THR A 714 24.83 28.58 -13.38
C THR A 714 25.05 30.08 -13.57
N GLY A 715 26.18 30.46 -14.17
CA GLY A 715 26.56 31.85 -14.33
C GLY A 715 27.09 32.55 -13.07
N CYS A 716 27.28 31.86 -11.96
CA CYS A 716 27.78 32.43 -10.71
C CYS A 716 29.13 33.12 -10.92
N SER A 717 30.07 32.50 -11.63
CA SER A 717 31.40 33.07 -11.94
C SER A 717 31.30 34.36 -12.77
N GLN A 718 30.34 34.46 -13.70
CA GLN A 718 30.10 35.67 -14.47
C GLN A 718 29.60 36.82 -13.58
N ARG A 719 28.62 36.54 -12.70
CA ARG A 719 28.10 37.52 -11.74
C ARG A 719 29.17 37.98 -10.74
N PHE A 720 30.03 37.08 -10.30
CA PHE A 720 31.16 37.41 -9.46
C PHE A 720 32.18 38.29 -10.18
N ASN A 721 32.49 38.02 -11.44
CA ASN A 721 33.39 38.85 -12.28
C ASN A 721 32.78 40.26 -12.51
N LEU A 722 31.46 40.34 -12.72
CA LEU A 722 30.76 41.62 -12.80
C LEU A 722 30.88 42.43 -11.50
N TYR A 723 30.74 41.78 -10.36
CA TYR A 723 30.98 42.41 -9.07
C TYR A 723 32.41 42.95 -8.99
N CYS A 724 33.41 42.16 -9.29
CA CYS A 724 34.80 42.58 -9.28
C CYS A 724 35.07 43.75 -10.26
N GLY A 725 34.46 43.72 -11.46
CA GLY A 725 34.66 44.74 -12.51
C GLY A 725 33.93 46.08 -12.26
N GLN A 726 32.83 46.07 -11.47
CA GLN A 726 32.10 47.34 -11.16
C GLN A 726 32.65 48.08 -9.91
N MET A 727 33.60 47.45 -9.19
CA MET A 727 34.25 48.12 -8.08
C MET A 727 35.16 49.21 -8.59
N GLN A 728 34.97 50.46 -8.13
CA GLN A 728 35.78 51.62 -8.50
C GLN A 728 37.25 51.52 -8.07
N ARG A 729 37.58 50.55 -7.24
CA ARG A 729 38.94 50.21 -6.82
C ARG A 729 39.20 48.70 -7.09
N SER A 730 40.45 48.41 -7.48
CA SER A 730 40.87 47.03 -7.61
C SER A 730 40.92 46.35 -6.26
N LEU A 731 40.23 45.18 -6.16
CA LEU A 731 40.36 44.31 -5.01
C LEU A 731 41.75 43.66 -5.02
N THR A 732 42.29 43.45 -3.81
CA THR A 732 43.53 42.64 -3.70
C THR A 732 43.22 41.18 -3.93
N ASP A 733 44.23 40.36 -4.26
CA ASP A 733 44.10 38.92 -4.47
C ASP A 733 43.48 38.24 -3.22
N GLU A 734 43.87 38.63 -2.00
CA GLU A 734 43.26 38.12 -0.77
C GLU A 734 41.80 38.47 -0.64
N GLN A 735 41.41 39.69 -0.96
CA GLN A 735 40.01 40.15 -0.96
C GLN A 735 39.17 39.36 -1.97
N VAL A 736 39.70 39.08 -3.17
CA VAL A 736 39.04 38.28 -4.20
C VAL A 736 38.83 36.84 -3.72
N ILE A 737 39.84 36.22 -3.09
CA ILE A 737 39.76 34.86 -2.56
C ILE A 737 38.67 34.77 -1.45
N VAL A 738 38.66 35.70 -0.50
CA VAL A 738 37.66 35.74 0.58
C VAL A 738 36.26 35.94 0.01
N MET A 739 36.06 36.89 -0.90
CA MET A 739 34.72 37.14 -1.47
C MET A 739 34.25 36.01 -2.38
N LYS A 740 35.16 35.26 -3.00
CA LYS A 740 34.82 34.08 -3.79
C LYS A 740 34.31 32.96 -2.86
N GLN A 741 34.96 32.70 -1.73
CA GLN A 741 34.49 31.74 -0.74
C GLN A 741 33.14 32.14 -0.15
N ILE A 742 32.92 33.43 0.13
CA ILE A 742 31.64 33.95 0.59
C ILE A 742 30.54 33.76 -0.46
N THR A 743 30.89 33.87 -1.75
CA THR A 743 29.95 33.66 -2.85
C THR A 743 29.32 32.29 -2.84
N ASP A 744 30.09 31.24 -2.48
CA ASP A 744 29.58 29.87 -2.43
C ASP A 744 28.46 29.72 -1.38
N TYR A 745 28.58 30.38 -0.23
CA TYR A 745 27.54 30.44 0.78
C TYR A 745 26.31 31.25 0.31
N ILE A 746 26.52 32.40 -0.34
CA ILE A 746 25.41 33.23 -0.82
C ILE A 746 24.59 32.48 -1.89
N VAL A 747 25.26 31.77 -2.79
CA VAL A 747 24.60 30.99 -3.85
C VAL A 747 23.80 29.82 -3.30
N SER A 748 24.24 29.20 -2.20
CA SER A 748 23.55 28.13 -1.51
C SER A 748 22.38 28.68 -0.68
N ASP A 749 22.65 29.60 0.24
CA ASP A 749 21.78 29.87 1.36
C ASP A 749 21.14 31.27 1.36
N GLY A 750 21.47 32.10 0.37
CA GLY A 750 20.97 33.48 0.30
C GLY A 750 21.90 34.49 0.97
N ALA A 751 21.44 35.74 1.11
CA ALA A 751 22.24 36.80 1.74
C ALA A 751 22.22 36.67 3.27
N PHE A 752 23.35 37.00 3.88
CA PHE A 752 23.52 37.00 5.33
C PHE A 752 24.32 38.25 5.77
N THR A 753 24.23 38.55 7.04
CA THR A 753 24.95 39.65 7.68
C THR A 753 26.36 39.21 8.11
N VAL A 754 27.21 40.18 8.45
CA VAL A 754 28.55 39.90 8.97
C VAL A 754 28.51 39.09 10.25
N LEU A 755 27.46 39.26 11.08
CA LEU A 755 27.29 38.50 12.33
C LEU A 755 26.89 37.06 12.05
N GLU A 756 25.99 36.85 11.10
CA GLU A 756 25.56 35.49 10.65
C GLU A 756 26.74 34.74 10.05
N LEU A 757 27.57 35.38 9.22
CA LEU A 757 28.78 34.78 8.69
C LEU A 757 29.70 34.24 9.78
N ASN A 758 29.83 34.94 10.90
CA ASN A 758 30.63 34.49 12.04
C ASN A 758 30.07 33.18 12.64
N SER A 759 28.77 33.00 12.59
CA SER A 759 28.10 31.77 13.08
C SER A 759 28.24 30.60 12.09
N ILE A 760 28.28 30.90 10.77
CA ILE A 760 28.43 29.94 9.71
C ILE A 760 29.90 29.49 9.57
N ASP A 761 30.81 30.46 9.43
CA ASP A 761 32.25 30.22 9.22
C ASP A 761 33.07 31.32 9.91
N THR A 762 33.48 31.06 11.15
CA THR A 762 34.26 31.99 11.96
C THR A 762 35.61 32.35 11.32
N ASP A 763 36.27 31.45 10.62
CA ASP A 763 37.57 31.69 10.02
C ASP A 763 37.41 32.57 8.77
N LEU A 764 36.42 32.34 7.97
CA LEU A 764 36.09 33.17 6.81
C LEU A 764 35.66 34.59 7.28
N TRP A 765 34.85 34.67 8.35
CA TRP A 765 34.49 35.93 8.97
C TRP A 765 35.74 36.74 9.44
N ARG A 766 36.74 36.09 10.13
CA ARG A 766 37.98 36.74 10.56
C ARG A 766 38.77 37.26 9.37
N LYS A 767 38.90 36.45 8.28
CA LYS A 767 39.57 36.86 7.07
C LYS A 767 38.85 38.07 6.40
N GLY A 768 37.51 38.02 6.36
CA GLY A 768 36.71 39.13 5.84
C GLY A 768 36.91 40.45 6.61
N ILE A 769 36.87 40.39 7.93
CA ILE A 769 37.16 41.58 8.75
C ILE A 769 38.63 42.04 8.58
N GLY A 770 39.58 41.14 8.53
CA GLY A 770 40.98 41.44 8.29
C GLY A 770 41.20 42.17 6.93
N CYS A 771 40.58 41.69 5.87
CA CYS A 771 40.74 42.21 4.50
C CYS A 771 39.97 43.52 4.27
N PHE A 772 38.78 43.71 4.86
CA PHE A 772 37.89 44.81 4.53
C PHE A 772 37.63 45.80 5.69
N GLY A 773 37.92 45.42 6.93
CA GLY A 773 37.72 46.26 8.10
C GLY A 773 36.25 46.70 8.23
N LYS A 774 36.05 48.03 8.42
CA LYS A 774 34.71 48.64 8.59
C LYS A 774 33.85 48.58 7.34
N SER A 775 34.42 48.38 6.15
CA SER A 775 33.63 48.29 4.89
C SER A 775 33.09 46.89 4.63
N PHE A 776 33.46 45.89 5.43
CA PHE A 776 33.09 44.50 5.18
C PHE A 776 31.58 44.30 5.04
N ALA A 777 30.76 44.92 5.86
CA ALA A 777 29.31 44.82 5.80
C ALA A 777 28.72 45.37 4.48
N LEU A 778 29.26 46.49 4.01
CA LEU A 778 28.83 47.07 2.72
C LEU A 778 29.25 46.24 1.53
N GLU A 779 30.48 45.68 1.58
CA GLU A 779 31.00 44.79 0.54
C GLU A 779 30.19 43.50 0.45
N LEU A 780 29.87 42.90 1.61
CA LEU A 780 29.04 41.69 1.68
C LEU A 780 27.64 41.94 1.10
N GLN A 781 27.01 43.06 1.45
CA GLN A 781 25.72 43.45 0.90
C GLN A 781 25.79 43.70 -0.60
N THR A 782 26.86 44.33 -1.06
CA THR A 782 27.06 44.62 -2.49
C THR A 782 27.25 43.31 -3.25
N LEU A 783 28.10 42.39 -2.76
CA LEU A 783 28.28 41.06 -3.36
C LEU A 783 26.96 40.30 -3.44
N SER A 784 26.19 40.26 -2.33
CA SER A 784 24.90 39.57 -2.27
C SER A 784 23.93 40.10 -3.35
N ARG A 785 23.90 41.42 -3.60
CA ARG A 785 23.09 42.01 -4.66
C ARG A 785 23.48 41.52 -6.06
N PHE A 786 24.77 41.37 -6.34
CA PHE A 786 25.23 40.86 -7.62
C PHE A 786 24.94 39.39 -7.81
N ILE A 787 25.18 38.58 -6.77
CA ILE A 787 25.07 37.12 -6.87
C ILE A 787 23.59 36.71 -6.94
N LEU A 788 22.71 37.31 -6.12
CA LEU A 788 21.27 36.98 -6.09
C LEU A 788 20.45 37.73 -7.13
N LYS A 789 21.04 38.72 -7.83
CA LYS A 789 20.40 39.41 -8.94
C LYS A 789 20.41 38.51 -10.15
N VAL A 790 19.25 38.09 -10.57
CA VAL A 790 19.09 37.44 -11.88
C VAL A 790 18.99 38.54 -12.91
N ALA A 791 19.75 38.33 -14.00
CA ALA A 791 19.82 39.28 -15.14
C ALA A 791 18.46 39.43 -15.82
#